data_a7ea1c2d974b2f29b9a9cc90268ca036
#
_entry.id   a7ea1c2d974b2f29b9a9cc90268ca036
#
_cell.length_a   1.000
_cell.length_b   1.000
_cell.length_c   1.000
_cell.angle_alpha   90.00
_cell.angle_beta   90.00
_cell.angle_gamma   90.00
#
_symmetry.space_group_name_H-M   'P 1'
#
loop_
_entity.id
_entity.type
_entity.pdbx_description
1 polymer ?
#
loop_
_entity_poly.entity_id
_entity_poly.type
_entity_poly.pdbx_seq_one_letter_code
_entity_poly.pdbx_strand_id
1 'polypeptide(L)'
;MTQILLLLLSITMLSSQEKEYFQQEVNYQIDVSLNDEDHTLSAYEKIEYKNNSPDELTFIWFHIWPNAYKNDSTAYAKQAGPRSSFAKSDSLERGFIDSLDFKVNGKQVKWTLHPEWIDVVKIELNEVLKPGQTINIETPFFVKIPKVFSRLGHTGKHYEITQWYPKPAVYDSKGWHPMPYLNQGEFYSEFGTFDVKITLPKDYKVMATGDLVNGEEEYAWLKGLTAFTDSLNSLSKDELKKWIKKSQKTKSLENRPNARSSTFEFKTLHFRQTNVHDFAWFADKKWLVQKGELSLPSRPEPITLWSFYLPKNAELWRNSIEYLHDSGYWFSKYYGDYPYNHITAVDGDLSAGGGMEYPNITVIATMPSKHLLELVIMHEVGHNWFYGIIGSNERYHTWMDEGLNDYSNIRYWEDKYKGENERFVVLELVQDRLGIAKNMKYSWFSYLQYALSAKNKNVQPLNLKADEYTGANYGLNYSKTGVFTRFLHHYLGNEKMDEIMKAYYERWKYKHPYPEDFEMVFKDKTDKGLTWYFDGVFNTTNYIDFSIRKKGRTYLVSNHGTMSSPVEIVFYGKGQQEIERVWLENVENNAEIKSPEKALYAVIDPDEFMPDVKRENNSTKSSIRLHWVWDQPTYYDHDLNLTPWAKYNYYNGLTPGIMIYKGGPGFTGLTALEPMWDLNNEKLVGKIYKVFNYDENNLFGKSSLSIGAMRLHGTKSGNVKYSGSTNTKEVSTNFSFQLNHNSLNETAFDTSYYESGSRFIIAGIKCSLI
;
A
#
# COMPACT_ATOMS: atom_id res chain seq x y z
N MET A 1 -65.10 -12.06 8.37
CA MET A 1 -63.68 -12.47 8.49
C MET A 1 -62.85 -12.24 7.24
N THR A 2 -63.42 -11.93 6.10
CA THR A 2 -62.75 -11.80 4.80
C THR A 2 -62.36 -10.37 4.43
N GLN A 3 -62.76 -9.36 5.19
CA GLN A 3 -62.38 -7.93 4.99
C GLN A 3 -61.25 -7.44 5.86
N ILE A 4 -60.78 -8.20 6.85
CA ILE A 4 -59.64 -7.88 7.71
C ILE A 4 -58.32 -8.41 7.12
N LEU A 5 -58.38 -9.37 6.21
CA LEU A 5 -57.20 -9.95 5.54
C LEU A 5 -56.69 -9.10 4.38
N LEU A 6 -57.49 -8.18 3.83
CA LEU A 6 -57.08 -7.26 2.76
C LEU A 6 -56.46 -5.96 3.26
N LEU A 7 -56.57 -5.64 4.55
CA LEU A 7 -55.95 -4.45 5.18
C LEU A 7 -54.55 -4.75 5.75
N LEU A 8 -54.16 -6.00 5.88
CA LEU A 8 -52.83 -6.42 6.37
C LEU A 8 -51.82 -6.74 5.24
N LEU A 9 -52.24 -6.71 3.98
CA LEU A 9 -51.37 -6.90 2.80
C LEU A 9 -50.94 -5.58 2.14
N SER A 10 -51.34 -4.43 2.66
CA SER A 10 -50.95 -3.11 2.14
C SER A 10 -49.88 -2.38 2.98
N ILE A 11 -49.27 -3.05 3.97
CA ILE A 11 -48.23 -2.46 4.83
C ILE A 11 -46.99 -3.34 4.79
N THR A 12 -46.38 -3.54 3.64
CA THR A 12 -44.95 -3.91 3.52
C THR A 12 -44.50 -3.87 2.06
N MET A 13 -44.65 -2.72 1.44
CA MET A 13 -43.76 -2.30 0.37
C MET A 13 -43.38 -0.86 0.64
N LEU A 14 -42.70 -0.62 1.74
CA LEU A 14 -41.67 0.39 1.80
C LEU A 14 -40.49 -0.19 1.01
N SER A 15 -40.57 -0.09 -0.32
CA SER A 15 -39.37 -0.10 -1.12
C SER A 15 -38.52 1.02 -0.52
N SER A 16 -37.37 0.71 0.03
CA SER A 16 -36.30 1.68 0.11
C SER A 16 -36.11 2.15 -1.32
N GLN A 17 -36.67 3.29 -1.70
CA GLN A 17 -36.21 3.99 -2.88
C GLN A 17 -34.72 4.18 -2.63
N GLU A 18 -33.88 3.49 -3.40
CA GLU A 18 -32.47 3.86 -3.45
C GLU A 18 -32.44 5.35 -3.73
N LYS A 19 -31.87 6.12 -2.81
CA LYS A 19 -31.71 7.55 -3.00
C LYS A 19 -30.93 7.73 -4.28
N GLU A 20 -31.48 8.50 -5.22
CA GLU A 20 -30.79 8.85 -6.45
C GLU A 20 -29.42 9.44 -6.10
N TYR A 21 -28.36 9.06 -6.86
CA TYR A 21 -27.02 9.58 -6.65
C TYR A 21 -26.99 11.08 -6.69
N PHE A 22 -26.35 11.70 -5.71
CA PHE A 22 -25.99 13.11 -5.70
C PHE A 22 -24.59 13.29 -5.10
N GLN A 23 -23.95 14.40 -5.42
CA GLN A 23 -22.75 14.89 -4.73
C GLN A 23 -22.83 16.42 -4.68
N GLN A 24 -22.19 17.02 -3.69
CA GLN A 24 -22.11 18.45 -3.57
C GLN A 24 -21.11 19.01 -4.61
N GLU A 25 -21.21 20.31 -4.90
CA GLU A 25 -20.21 21.02 -5.71
C GLU A 25 -19.55 22.06 -4.80
N VAL A 26 -18.21 22.01 -4.73
CA VAL A 26 -17.46 22.85 -3.79
C VAL A 26 -16.29 23.51 -4.51
N ASN A 27 -16.39 24.80 -4.79
CA ASN A 27 -15.38 25.56 -5.51
C ASN A 27 -14.61 26.48 -4.56
N TYR A 28 -13.27 26.53 -4.70
CA TYR A 28 -12.37 27.21 -3.78
C TYR A 28 -11.62 28.35 -4.48
N GLN A 29 -11.52 29.51 -3.80
CA GLN A 29 -10.57 30.57 -4.10
C GLN A 29 -9.71 30.80 -2.84
N ILE A 30 -8.40 30.58 -2.94
CA ILE A 30 -7.49 30.66 -1.79
C ILE A 30 -6.33 31.57 -2.13
N ASP A 31 -6.10 32.59 -1.31
CA ASP A 31 -4.89 33.41 -1.32
C ASP A 31 -4.04 33.04 -0.09
N VAL A 32 -2.81 32.56 -0.28
CA VAL A 32 -1.93 32.10 0.79
C VAL A 32 -0.53 32.69 0.67
N SER A 33 0.07 33.05 1.81
CA SER A 33 1.45 33.53 1.90
C SER A 33 2.25 32.66 2.86
N LEU A 34 3.44 32.23 2.43
CA LEU A 34 4.42 31.50 3.23
C LEU A 34 5.41 32.45 3.90
N ASN A 35 5.48 32.40 5.21
CA ASN A 35 6.64 32.90 5.97
C ASN A 35 7.60 31.76 6.22
N ASP A 36 8.71 31.72 5.48
CA ASP A 36 9.69 30.64 5.57
C ASP A 36 10.71 30.80 6.71
N GLU A 37 10.63 31.87 7.51
CA GLU A 37 11.43 32.05 8.73
C GLU A 37 10.71 31.43 9.93
N ASP A 38 9.41 31.68 10.06
CA ASP A 38 8.59 31.20 11.17
C ASP A 38 7.86 29.89 10.85
N HIS A 39 7.97 29.39 9.61
CA HIS A 39 7.27 28.21 9.11
C HIS A 39 5.74 28.32 9.29
N THR A 40 5.16 29.38 8.72
CA THR A 40 3.73 29.65 8.86
C THR A 40 3.08 30.02 7.53
N LEU A 41 1.79 29.77 7.44
CA LEU A 41 0.93 30.26 6.37
C LEU A 41 -0.06 31.26 6.92
N SER A 42 -0.26 32.36 6.20
CA SER A 42 -1.35 33.29 6.41
C SER A 42 -2.23 33.26 5.14
N ALA A 43 -3.50 32.99 5.31
CA ALA A 43 -4.36 32.75 4.17
C ALA A 43 -5.78 33.29 4.37
N TYR A 44 -6.46 33.45 3.25
CA TYR A 44 -7.87 33.74 3.17
C TYR A 44 -8.51 32.87 2.10
N GLU A 45 -9.66 32.26 2.41
CA GLU A 45 -10.38 31.43 1.46
C GLU A 45 -11.83 31.88 1.29
N LYS A 46 -12.33 31.64 0.07
CA LYS A 46 -13.75 31.72 -0.29
C LYS A 46 -14.15 30.41 -0.92
N ILE A 47 -15.23 29.84 -0.43
CA ILE A 47 -15.80 28.58 -0.87
C ILE A 47 -17.20 28.86 -1.40
N GLU A 48 -17.44 28.50 -2.66
CA GLU A 48 -18.80 28.39 -3.18
C GLU A 48 -19.27 26.96 -2.96
N TYR A 49 -20.32 26.80 -2.14
CA TYR A 49 -20.89 25.50 -1.78
C TYR A 49 -22.32 25.40 -2.30
N LYS A 50 -22.59 24.44 -3.18
CA LYS A 50 -23.89 24.17 -3.75
C LYS A 50 -24.46 22.87 -3.20
N ASN A 51 -25.66 22.96 -2.62
CA ASN A 51 -26.40 21.79 -2.12
C ASN A 51 -27.13 21.09 -3.26
N ASN A 52 -26.55 20.04 -3.79
CA ASN A 52 -27.16 19.17 -4.80
C ASN A 52 -27.95 17.99 -4.19
N SER A 53 -27.98 17.87 -2.85
CA SER A 53 -28.78 16.85 -2.19
C SER A 53 -30.28 17.15 -2.22
N PRO A 54 -31.15 16.15 -2.01
CA PRO A 54 -32.57 16.37 -1.81
C PRO A 54 -32.92 16.95 -0.43
N ASP A 55 -31.93 17.06 0.47
CA ASP A 55 -32.12 17.44 1.86
C ASP A 55 -31.87 18.93 2.10
N GLU A 56 -32.57 19.52 3.09
CA GLU A 56 -32.30 20.85 3.58
C GLU A 56 -31.16 20.82 4.62
N LEU A 57 -30.11 21.63 4.41
CA LEU A 57 -28.96 21.67 5.29
C LEU A 57 -29.03 22.86 6.25
N THR A 58 -28.90 22.61 7.54
CA THR A 58 -28.88 23.62 8.61
C THR A 58 -27.48 23.89 9.15
N PHE A 59 -26.53 23.06 8.81
CA PHE A 59 -25.13 23.15 9.20
C PHE A 59 -24.26 22.46 8.16
N ILE A 60 -22.94 22.75 8.21
CA ILE A 60 -21.92 22.06 7.43
C ILE A 60 -20.78 21.65 8.36
N TRP A 61 -20.28 20.42 8.24
CA TRP A 61 -19.05 19.98 8.88
C TRP A 61 -17.84 20.41 8.06
N PHE A 62 -16.78 20.84 8.76
CA PHE A 62 -15.51 21.21 8.16
C PHE A 62 -14.36 20.44 8.80
N HIS A 63 -13.40 20.06 7.98
CA HIS A 63 -12.10 19.57 8.40
C HIS A 63 -11.13 20.75 8.53
N ILE A 64 -10.46 20.83 9.67
CA ILE A 64 -9.37 21.77 9.95
C ILE A 64 -8.15 20.97 10.40
N TRP A 65 -7.74 20.05 9.54
CA TRP A 65 -6.78 18.99 9.81
C TRP A 65 -5.39 19.40 10.34
N PRO A 66 -4.83 20.62 10.11
CA PRO A 66 -3.60 21.01 10.80
C PRO A 66 -3.67 20.94 12.33
N ASN A 67 -4.87 20.98 12.93
CA ASN A 67 -5.07 20.78 14.37
C ASN A 67 -4.76 19.35 14.85
N ALA A 68 -4.66 18.37 13.95
CA ALA A 68 -4.21 17.02 14.31
C ALA A 68 -2.79 17.02 14.91
N TYR A 69 -1.97 18.00 14.55
CA TYR A 69 -0.60 18.15 15.04
C TYR A 69 -0.46 19.04 16.28
N LYS A 70 -1.57 19.43 16.91
CA LYS A 70 -1.56 20.43 17.99
C LYS A 70 -1.07 19.87 19.32
N ASN A 71 -1.50 18.66 19.69
CA ASN A 71 -1.19 18.05 20.99
C ASN A 71 -1.38 16.53 21.00
N ASP A 72 -1.08 15.89 22.14
CA ASP A 72 -1.12 14.43 22.31
C ASP A 72 -2.55 13.87 22.46
N SER A 73 -3.60 14.69 22.55
CA SER A 73 -4.99 14.22 22.70
C SER A 73 -5.71 13.99 21.37
N THR A 74 -5.11 14.39 20.24
CA THR A 74 -5.70 14.25 18.91
C THR A 74 -5.82 12.78 18.48
N ALA A 75 -6.71 12.49 17.53
CA ALA A 75 -6.87 11.16 16.98
C ALA A 75 -5.55 10.67 16.32
N TYR A 76 -4.89 11.56 15.58
CA TYR A 76 -3.57 11.31 15.00
C TYR A 76 -2.53 10.93 16.06
N ALA A 77 -2.39 11.72 17.14
CA ALA A 77 -1.42 11.45 18.19
C ALA A 77 -1.65 10.09 18.88
N LYS A 78 -2.91 9.75 19.13
CA LYS A 78 -3.30 8.45 19.70
C LYS A 78 -2.95 7.29 18.77
N GLN A 79 -3.24 7.41 17.48
CA GLN A 79 -2.89 6.39 16.48
C GLN A 79 -1.37 6.24 16.32
N ALA A 80 -0.63 7.34 16.22
CA ALA A 80 0.83 7.34 16.10
C ALA A 80 1.53 6.69 17.32
N GLY A 81 0.94 6.83 18.50
CA GLY A 81 1.35 6.19 19.72
C GLY A 81 2.58 6.81 20.40
N PRO A 82 2.89 6.36 21.63
CA PRO A 82 3.87 7.03 22.51
C PRO A 82 5.33 6.89 22.08
N ARG A 83 5.64 6.05 21.09
CA ARG A 83 6.99 5.86 20.56
C ARG A 83 7.27 6.67 19.31
N SER A 84 6.27 7.33 18.73
CA SER A 84 6.39 8.11 17.52
C SER A 84 7.34 9.32 17.69
N SER A 85 7.81 9.85 16.56
CA SER A 85 8.54 11.12 16.54
C SER A 85 7.68 12.27 17.06
N PHE A 86 6.37 12.24 16.72
CA PHE A 86 5.41 13.23 17.19
C PHE A 86 5.28 13.26 18.72
N ALA A 87 5.13 12.10 19.38
CA ALA A 87 5.03 12.03 20.83
C ALA A 87 6.30 12.54 21.57
N LYS A 88 7.44 12.55 20.88
CA LYS A 88 8.71 13.03 21.41
C LYS A 88 9.01 14.49 21.07
N SER A 89 8.17 15.12 20.25
CA SER A 89 8.35 16.49 19.78
C SER A 89 7.95 17.52 20.85
N ASP A 90 8.56 18.68 20.76
CA ASP A 90 8.16 19.83 21.57
C ASP A 90 7.07 20.68 20.86
N SER A 91 6.59 21.72 21.56
CA SER A 91 5.52 22.59 21.05
C SER A 91 5.97 23.47 19.86
N LEU A 92 7.27 23.71 19.68
CA LEU A 92 7.77 24.49 18.55
C LEU A 92 7.78 23.67 17.25
N GLU A 93 7.93 22.37 17.37
CA GLU A 93 7.94 21.42 16.25
C GLU A 93 6.53 21.06 15.78
N ARG A 94 5.52 21.28 16.61
CA ARG A 94 4.09 20.97 16.35
C ARG A 94 3.41 22.04 15.52
N GLY A 95 2.27 21.68 14.90
CA GLY A 95 1.49 22.56 14.04
C GLY A 95 0.04 22.68 14.52
N PHE A 96 -0.64 23.69 13.98
CA PHE A 96 -2.06 23.93 14.21
C PHE A 96 -2.61 24.89 13.18
N ILE A 97 -3.94 25.00 13.12
CA ILE A 97 -4.66 26.06 12.40
C ILE A 97 -5.39 26.95 13.40
N ASP A 98 -5.41 28.24 13.13
CA ASP A 98 -6.05 29.26 13.97
C ASP A 98 -6.62 30.41 13.12
N SER A 99 -7.11 31.47 13.79
CA SER A 99 -7.64 32.71 13.18
C SER A 99 -8.87 32.50 12.30
N LEU A 100 -9.64 31.41 12.54
CA LEU A 100 -10.86 31.11 11.83
C LEU A 100 -11.99 32.08 12.21
N ASP A 101 -12.61 32.72 11.20
CA ASP A 101 -13.75 33.62 11.36
C ASP A 101 -14.76 33.38 10.22
N PHE A 102 -15.52 32.28 10.34
CA PHE A 102 -16.44 31.85 9.30
C PHE A 102 -17.60 32.83 9.09
N LYS A 103 -17.79 33.22 7.83
CA LYS A 103 -18.95 33.99 7.35
C LYS A 103 -19.64 33.21 6.24
N VAL A 104 -20.97 33.29 6.23
CA VAL A 104 -21.82 32.75 5.18
C VAL A 104 -22.59 33.90 4.55
N ASN A 105 -22.42 34.07 3.22
CA ASN A 105 -22.98 35.20 2.47
C ASN A 105 -22.68 36.58 3.13
N GLY A 106 -21.42 36.75 3.61
CA GLY A 106 -20.94 37.95 4.27
C GLY A 106 -21.41 38.15 5.73
N LYS A 107 -22.23 37.26 6.27
CA LYS A 107 -22.71 37.29 7.66
C LYS A 107 -21.94 36.29 8.51
N GLN A 108 -21.48 36.72 9.68
CA GLN A 108 -20.81 35.84 10.64
C GLN A 108 -21.72 34.71 11.08
N VAL A 109 -21.20 33.50 11.20
CA VAL A 109 -21.88 32.31 11.64
C VAL A 109 -21.25 31.75 12.91
N LYS A 110 -22.06 31.09 13.71
CA LYS A 110 -21.55 30.34 14.86
C LYS A 110 -20.92 29.04 14.41
N TRP A 111 -19.78 28.72 15.00
CA TRP A 111 -19.13 27.44 14.78
C TRP A 111 -18.63 26.82 16.09
N THR A 112 -18.53 25.50 16.15
CA THR A 112 -18.12 24.72 17.33
C THR A 112 -17.25 23.58 16.92
N LEU A 113 -16.29 23.19 17.78
CA LEU A 113 -15.49 21.98 17.61
C LEU A 113 -16.39 20.73 17.68
N HIS A 114 -15.99 19.69 16.97
CA HIS A 114 -16.57 18.35 17.13
C HIS A 114 -16.33 17.88 18.59
N PRO A 115 -17.28 17.16 19.21
CA PRO A 115 -17.12 16.73 20.60
C PRO A 115 -15.87 15.88 20.89
N GLU A 116 -15.40 15.11 19.92
CA GLU A 116 -14.27 14.18 20.06
C GLU A 116 -13.02 14.65 19.33
N TRP A 117 -13.14 15.43 18.24
CA TRP A 117 -12.04 15.75 17.33
C TRP A 117 -11.82 17.26 17.21
N ILE A 118 -10.66 17.73 17.65
CA ILE A 118 -10.34 19.17 17.61
C ILE A 118 -9.94 19.67 16.21
N ASP A 119 -9.78 18.78 15.27
CA ASP A 119 -9.48 19.01 13.86
C ASP A 119 -10.72 18.91 12.95
N VAL A 120 -11.92 18.90 13.56
CA VAL A 120 -13.22 18.94 12.89
C VAL A 120 -14.10 19.99 13.57
N VAL A 121 -14.78 20.81 12.76
CA VAL A 121 -15.71 21.85 13.25
C VAL A 121 -17.05 21.78 12.53
N LYS A 122 -18.09 22.23 13.23
CA LYS A 122 -19.44 22.40 12.71
C LYS A 122 -19.74 23.88 12.59
N ILE A 123 -20.10 24.35 11.40
CA ILE A 123 -20.65 25.69 11.18
C ILE A 123 -22.18 25.62 11.12
N GLU A 124 -22.87 26.48 11.88
CA GLU A 124 -24.32 26.59 11.88
C GLU A 124 -24.74 27.63 10.84
N LEU A 125 -25.63 27.25 9.92
CA LEU A 125 -26.10 28.17 8.90
C LEU A 125 -27.17 29.10 9.48
N ASN A 126 -27.06 30.42 9.22
CA ASN A 126 -28.06 31.40 9.67
C ASN A 126 -29.41 31.20 8.97
N GLU A 127 -29.41 30.63 7.79
CA GLU A 127 -30.58 30.32 6.98
C GLU A 127 -30.41 28.88 6.43
N VAL A 128 -31.52 28.14 6.35
CA VAL A 128 -31.52 26.78 5.82
C VAL A 128 -31.10 26.78 4.36
N LEU A 129 -30.11 25.97 4.00
CA LEU A 129 -29.65 25.79 2.63
C LEU A 129 -30.49 24.71 1.94
N LYS A 130 -31.41 25.11 1.08
CA LYS A 130 -32.34 24.23 0.39
C LYS A 130 -31.66 23.50 -0.79
N PRO A 131 -32.25 22.40 -1.25
CA PRO A 131 -31.82 21.72 -2.47
C PRO A 131 -31.66 22.68 -3.66
N GLY A 132 -30.54 22.56 -4.39
CA GLY A 132 -30.18 23.39 -5.53
C GLY A 132 -29.65 24.80 -5.20
N GLN A 133 -29.69 25.22 -3.95
CA GLN A 133 -29.17 26.55 -3.56
C GLN A 133 -27.64 26.52 -3.37
N THR A 134 -27.05 27.70 -3.59
CA THR A 134 -25.61 27.95 -3.41
C THR A 134 -25.40 29.00 -2.32
N ILE A 135 -24.37 28.82 -1.50
CA ILE A 135 -23.89 29.79 -0.52
C ILE A 135 -22.40 30.06 -0.71
N ASN A 136 -21.96 31.23 -0.29
CA ASN A 136 -20.55 31.60 -0.21
C ASN A 136 -20.10 31.53 1.25
N ILE A 137 -19.08 30.72 1.54
CA ILE A 137 -18.44 30.59 2.85
C ILE A 137 -17.06 31.22 2.75
N GLU A 138 -16.71 32.07 3.70
CA GLU A 138 -15.38 32.69 3.70
C GLU A 138 -14.78 32.71 5.09
N THR A 139 -13.47 32.55 5.19
CA THR A 139 -12.72 32.66 6.44
C THR A 139 -11.26 33.02 6.20
N PRO A 140 -10.65 33.90 7.02
CA PRO A 140 -9.21 33.93 7.16
C PRO A 140 -8.75 32.68 7.92
N PHE A 141 -7.49 32.30 7.73
CA PHE A 141 -6.87 31.26 8.56
C PHE A 141 -5.35 31.42 8.61
N PHE A 142 -4.78 30.93 9.70
CA PHE A 142 -3.35 30.88 9.96
C PHE A 142 -2.96 29.44 10.26
N VAL A 143 -1.88 28.94 9.62
CA VAL A 143 -1.32 27.61 9.88
C VAL A 143 0.09 27.74 10.40
N LYS A 144 0.35 27.20 11.58
CA LYS A 144 1.72 26.84 12.01
C LYS A 144 2.06 25.49 11.38
N ILE A 145 3.03 25.48 10.46
CA ILE A 145 3.46 24.26 9.77
C ILE A 145 4.29 23.42 10.74
N PRO A 146 3.91 22.15 11.00
CA PRO A 146 4.71 21.27 11.86
C PRO A 146 6.02 20.84 11.16
N LYS A 147 6.95 20.25 11.90
CA LYS A 147 7.93 19.37 11.28
C LYS A 147 7.23 18.22 10.58
N VAL A 148 7.88 17.60 9.60
CA VAL A 148 7.31 16.45 8.93
C VAL A 148 7.17 15.26 9.89
N PHE A 149 5.96 15.04 10.36
CA PHE A 149 5.57 13.90 11.21
C PHE A 149 4.71 12.90 10.44
N SER A 150 4.02 13.36 9.41
CA SER A 150 3.14 12.58 8.57
C SER A 150 3.17 13.17 7.16
N ARG A 151 2.07 13.81 6.69
CA ARG A 151 1.94 14.37 5.33
C ARG A 151 2.22 15.87 5.27
N LEU A 152 1.62 16.66 6.16
CA LEU A 152 1.87 18.10 6.25
C LEU A 152 3.14 18.37 7.04
N GLY A 153 4.05 19.20 6.52
CA GLY A 153 5.19 19.60 7.31
C GLY A 153 6.31 20.34 6.58
N HIS A 154 7.37 20.59 7.32
CA HIS A 154 8.62 21.14 6.77
C HIS A 154 9.87 20.43 7.32
N THR A 155 10.91 20.39 6.48
CA THR A 155 12.27 20.00 6.88
C THR A 155 13.23 21.11 6.47
N GLY A 156 13.57 21.97 7.43
CA GLY A 156 14.30 23.22 7.12
C GLY A 156 13.47 24.10 6.18
N LYS A 157 14.00 24.40 4.99
CA LYS A 157 13.32 25.19 3.95
C LYS A 157 12.70 24.33 2.84
N HIS A 158 12.44 23.06 3.09
CA HIS A 158 11.62 22.17 2.29
C HIS A 158 10.22 22.13 2.88
N TYR A 159 9.19 22.28 2.06
CA TYR A 159 7.78 22.36 2.47
C TYR A 159 6.92 21.36 1.71
N GLU A 160 6.11 20.63 2.47
CA GLU A 160 5.06 19.70 2.00
C GLU A 160 3.73 20.22 2.55
N ILE A 161 2.97 20.95 1.74
CA ILE A 161 1.76 21.65 2.18
C ILE A 161 0.54 20.90 1.65
N THR A 162 0.03 20.03 2.50
CA THR A 162 -1.04 19.08 2.24
C THR A 162 -2.07 19.12 3.36
N GLN A 163 -3.35 18.92 3.10
CA GLN A 163 -4.44 19.00 4.07
C GLN A 163 -4.36 20.27 4.95
N TRP A 164 -4.08 21.41 4.34
CA TRP A 164 -3.61 22.63 5.00
C TRP A 164 -4.67 23.73 5.17
N TYR A 165 -5.80 23.62 4.51
CA TYR A 165 -6.87 24.62 4.48
C TYR A 165 -8.18 24.03 5.05
N PRO A 166 -9.11 24.87 5.57
CA PRO A 166 -10.44 24.42 5.96
C PRO A 166 -11.22 23.83 4.79
N LYS A 167 -11.82 22.66 4.96
CA LYS A 167 -12.47 21.91 3.90
C LYS A 167 -13.82 21.36 4.38
N PRO A 168 -14.96 21.60 3.67
CA PRO A 168 -16.23 20.94 3.97
C PRO A 168 -16.09 19.42 3.92
N ALA A 169 -16.70 18.73 4.86
CA ALA A 169 -16.85 17.28 4.81
C ALA A 169 -17.85 16.90 3.70
N VAL A 170 -17.67 15.71 3.13
CA VAL A 170 -18.62 15.18 2.14
C VAL A 170 -19.98 14.94 2.77
N TYR A 171 -21.04 15.28 2.03
CA TYR A 171 -22.42 14.92 2.31
C TYR A 171 -23.02 14.18 1.13
N ASP A 172 -23.27 12.90 1.31
CA ASP A 172 -23.79 12.01 0.27
C ASP A 172 -25.08 11.28 0.72
N SER A 173 -25.51 10.28 -0.02
CA SER A 173 -26.72 9.49 0.27
C SER A 173 -26.69 8.77 1.63
N LYS A 174 -25.50 8.57 2.21
CA LYS A 174 -25.30 7.97 3.54
C LYS A 174 -25.16 9.03 4.65
N GLY A 175 -25.20 10.32 4.32
CA GLY A 175 -25.14 11.45 5.24
C GLY A 175 -23.80 12.16 5.26
N TRP A 176 -23.49 12.84 6.37
CA TRP A 176 -22.24 13.54 6.59
C TRP A 176 -21.09 12.59 6.93
N HIS A 177 -19.90 12.86 6.36
CA HIS A 177 -18.67 12.13 6.60
C HIS A 177 -17.57 12.98 7.27
N PRO A 178 -17.82 13.57 8.46
CA PRO A 178 -16.77 14.23 9.22
C PRO A 178 -15.77 13.17 9.71
N MET A 179 -14.47 13.46 9.58
CA MET A 179 -13.42 12.52 10.00
C MET A 179 -12.19 13.27 10.53
N PRO A 180 -11.55 12.75 11.59
CA PRO A 180 -10.31 13.31 12.07
C PRO A 180 -9.16 12.93 11.11
N TYR A 181 -8.09 13.70 11.12
CA TYR A 181 -6.84 13.32 10.47
C TYR A 181 -6.23 12.09 11.16
N LEU A 182 -5.82 11.11 10.37
CA LEU A 182 -5.10 9.93 10.83
C LEU A 182 -3.83 9.72 9.98
N ASN A 183 -2.84 9.04 10.53
CA ASN A 183 -1.66 8.62 9.77
C ASN A 183 -1.94 7.42 8.88
N GLN A 184 -2.78 6.49 9.37
CA GLN A 184 -3.28 5.34 8.63
C GLN A 184 -4.70 5.61 8.18
N GLY A 185 -4.96 5.54 6.90
CA GLY A 185 -6.23 5.85 6.26
C GLY A 185 -6.21 7.20 5.56
N GLU A 186 -6.73 7.21 4.36
CA GLU A 186 -6.74 8.36 3.47
C GLU A 186 -7.99 9.23 3.67
N PHE A 187 -8.34 10.04 2.70
CA PHE A 187 -9.30 11.11 2.86
C PHE A 187 -10.56 10.89 2.03
N TYR A 188 -11.53 11.76 2.20
CA TYR A 188 -12.77 11.80 1.42
C TYR A 188 -13.22 13.25 1.30
N SER A 189 -13.32 13.75 0.07
CA SER A 189 -13.55 15.17 -0.21
C SER A 189 -14.35 15.38 -1.49
N GLU A 190 -15.15 16.45 -1.54
CA GLU A 190 -15.97 16.80 -2.70
C GLU A 190 -15.14 17.32 -3.88
N PHE A 191 -15.56 16.98 -5.09
CA PHE A 191 -14.99 17.54 -6.32
C PHE A 191 -15.40 18.99 -6.52
N GLY A 192 -14.48 19.77 -7.10
CA GLY A 192 -14.72 21.16 -7.44
C GLY A 192 -13.59 21.77 -8.23
N THR A 193 -13.59 23.10 -8.25
CA THR A 193 -12.54 23.93 -8.83
C THR A 193 -11.71 24.56 -7.73
N PHE A 194 -10.39 24.47 -7.87
CA PHE A 194 -9.45 25.20 -7.03
C PHE A 194 -8.77 26.31 -7.83
N ASP A 195 -8.82 27.53 -7.28
CA ASP A 195 -8.18 28.74 -7.79
C ASP A 195 -7.31 29.29 -6.66
N VAL A 196 -5.99 29.03 -6.71
CA VAL A 196 -5.09 29.22 -5.57
C VAL A 196 -3.91 30.09 -5.92
N LYS A 197 -3.71 31.17 -5.17
CA LYS A 197 -2.55 32.06 -5.28
C LYS A 197 -1.60 31.83 -4.12
N ILE A 198 -0.36 31.48 -4.43
CA ILE A 198 0.70 31.18 -3.47
C ILE A 198 1.76 32.26 -3.54
N THR A 199 1.93 33.01 -2.45
CA THR A 199 2.96 34.04 -2.31
C THR A 199 4.10 33.54 -1.41
N LEU A 200 5.33 33.56 -1.91
CA LEU A 200 6.51 33.06 -1.19
C LEU A 200 7.79 33.71 -1.73
N PRO A 201 8.96 33.56 -1.04
CA PRO A 201 10.22 34.07 -1.55
C PRO A 201 10.54 33.56 -2.97
N LYS A 202 11.08 34.44 -3.80
CA LYS A 202 11.23 34.28 -5.26
C LYS A 202 12.13 33.11 -5.68
N ASP A 203 13.04 32.67 -4.81
CA ASP A 203 14.03 31.62 -5.06
C ASP A 203 13.49 30.17 -4.90
N TYR A 204 12.26 30.01 -4.41
CA TYR A 204 11.63 28.71 -4.32
C TYR A 204 11.21 28.15 -5.69
N LYS A 205 11.47 26.87 -5.91
CA LYS A 205 10.80 26.08 -6.93
C LYS A 205 9.53 25.54 -6.31
N VAL A 206 8.42 25.72 -7.00
CA VAL A 206 7.09 25.35 -6.50
C VAL A 206 6.37 24.54 -7.54
N MET A 207 5.76 23.46 -7.12
CA MET A 207 4.74 22.76 -7.90
C MET A 207 3.53 22.46 -7.02
N ALA A 208 2.39 22.45 -7.67
CA ALA A 208 1.10 22.30 -7.02
C ALA A 208 0.12 21.51 -7.89
N THR A 209 -1.01 21.14 -7.30
CA THR A 209 -2.19 20.71 -8.02
C THR A 209 -2.58 21.79 -9.04
N GLY A 210 -2.81 21.39 -10.30
CA GLY A 210 -3.33 22.25 -11.35
C GLY A 210 -2.30 23.02 -12.17
N ASP A 211 -2.85 23.70 -13.18
CA ASP A 211 -2.07 24.49 -14.13
C ASP A 211 -1.73 25.87 -13.57
N LEU A 212 -0.51 26.32 -13.84
CA LEU A 212 -0.06 27.66 -13.49
C LEU A 212 -0.65 28.68 -14.48
N VAL A 213 -1.51 29.54 -13.99
CA VAL A 213 -2.15 30.62 -14.77
C VAL A 213 -1.15 31.76 -14.99
N ASN A 214 -0.99 32.23 -16.25
CA ASN A 214 0.00 33.23 -16.60
C ASN A 214 1.42 32.89 -16.13
N GLY A 215 1.82 31.63 -16.36
CA GLY A 215 3.04 31.04 -15.84
C GLY A 215 4.28 31.15 -16.73
N GLU A 216 4.26 31.97 -17.82
CA GLU A 216 5.31 32.01 -18.86
C GLU A 216 6.70 32.28 -18.25
N GLU A 217 6.79 33.26 -17.34
CA GLU A 217 8.06 33.61 -16.68
C GLU A 217 8.57 32.46 -15.79
N GLU A 218 7.68 31.86 -14.99
CA GLU A 218 8.02 30.75 -14.11
C GLU A 218 8.41 29.50 -14.90
N TYR A 219 7.64 29.15 -15.93
CA TYR A 219 7.95 28.03 -16.80
C TYR A 219 9.27 28.24 -17.58
N ALA A 220 9.55 29.47 -18.03
CA ALA A 220 10.83 29.79 -18.68
C ALA A 220 12.01 29.62 -17.71
N TRP A 221 11.85 30.03 -16.45
CA TRP A 221 12.84 29.83 -15.42
C TRP A 221 13.04 28.33 -15.11
N LEU A 222 11.97 27.58 -14.87
CA LEU A 222 12.04 26.14 -14.64
C LEU A 222 12.69 25.38 -15.81
N LYS A 223 12.33 25.74 -17.04
CA LYS A 223 12.97 25.20 -18.26
C LYS A 223 14.46 25.50 -18.31
N GLY A 224 14.89 26.68 -17.88
CA GLY A 224 16.32 26.99 -17.74
C GLY A 224 17.05 26.09 -16.74
N LEU A 225 16.36 25.63 -15.67
CA LEU A 225 16.91 24.70 -14.69
C LEU A 225 17.00 23.25 -15.21
N THR A 226 16.12 22.85 -16.14
CA THR A 226 16.19 21.49 -16.72
C THR A 226 17.50 21.27 -17.47
N ALA A 227 17.99 22.24 -18.23
CA ALA A 227 19.25 22.15 -18.95
C ALA A 227 20.45 21.85 -18.03
N PHE A 228 20.45 22.45 -16.84
CA PHE A 228 21.45 22.13 -15.82
C PHE A 228 21.30 20.69 -15.31
N THR A 229 20.08 20.25 -15.02
CA THR A 229 19.81 18.89 -14.56
C THR A 229 20.19 17.86 -15.62
N ASP A 230 19.89 18.11 -16.90
CA ASP A 230 20.24 17.24 -18.01
C ASP A 230 21.77 17.11 -18.16
N SER A 231 22.51 18.22 -17.93
CA SER A 231 23.98 18.15 -17.91
C SER A 231 24.52 17.25 -16.79
N LEU A 232 23.86 17.23 -15.62
CA LEU A 232 24.21 16.31 -14.53
C LEU A 232 23.87 14.87 -14.86
N ASN A 233 22.71 14.63 -15.47
CA ASN A 233 22.26 13.30 -15.86
C ASN A 233 23.10 12.68 -16.99
N SER A 234 23.81 13.49 -17.77
CA SER A 234 24.77 13.01 -18.76
C SER A 234 26.10 12.54 -18.17
N LEU A 235 26.39 12.85 -16.90
CA LEU A 235 27.60 12.40 -16.22
C LEU A 235 27.60 10.88 -16.01
N SER A 236 28.80 10.31 -15.98
CA SER A 236 28.98 8.92 -15.53
C SER A 236 28.55 8.79 -14.05
N LYS A 237 28.21 7.56 -13.65
CA LYS A 237 27.80 7.25 -12.27
C LYS A 237 28.82 7.76 -11.22
N ASP A 238 30.12 7.63 -11.49
CA ASP A 238 31.17 8.05 -10.57
C ASP A 238 31.34 9.56 -10.53
N GLU A 239 31.21 10.26 -11.64
CA GLU A 239 31.25 11.72 -11.71
C GLU A 239 30.04 12.33 -10.99
N LEU A 240 28.83 11.79 -11.22
CA LEU A 240 27.63 12.21 -10.54
C LEU A 240 27.74 12.01 -9.01
N LYS A 241 28.25 10.88 -8.55
CA LYS A 241 28.51 10.64 -7.12
C LYS A 241 29.50 11.63 -6.53
N LYS A 242 30.56 11.99 -7.26
CA LYS A 242 31.50 13.04 -6.82
C LYS A 242 30.83 14.39 -6.72
N TRP A 243 29.97 14.72 -7.71
CA TRP A 243 29.20 15.97 -7.70
C TRP A 243 28.23 16.01 -6.51
N ILE A 244 27.45 14.94 -6.25
CA ILE A 244 26.54 14.83 -5.11
C ILE A 244 27.30 15.07 -3.79
N LYS A 245 28.44 14.40 -3.58
CA LYS A 245 29.26 14.60 -2.37
C LYS A 245 29.77 16.03 -2.22
N LYS A 246 30.11 16.69 -3.33
CA LYS A 246 30.53 18.08 -3.33
C LYS A 246 29.36 19.01 -3.02
N SER A 247 28.20 18.81 -3.64
CA SER A 247 27.02 19.64 -3.44
C SER A 247 26.49 19.59 -1.99
N GLN A 248 26.61 18.45 -1.31
CA GLN A 248 26.24 18.29 0.10
C GLN A 248 27.20 19.04 1.05
N LYS A 249 28.49 19.16 0.70
CA LYS A 249 29.49 19.85 1.51
C LYS A 249 29.50 21.36 1.33
N THR A 250 29.04 21.84 0.18
CA THR A 250 29.05 23.28 -0.15
C THR A 250 27.70 23.88 0.28
N LYS A 251 27.74 24.85 1.21
CA LYS A 251 26.57 25.66 1.58
C LYS A 251 25.96 26.43 0.38
N SER A 252 26.70 26.53 -0.72
CA SER A 252 26.35 27.31 -1.90
C SER A 252 25.93 26.44 -3.09
N LEU A 253 24.72 25.91 -3.05
CA LEU A 253 23.95 25.68 -4.29
C LEU A 253 23.46 27.03 -4.87
N GLU A 254 23.80 28.13 -4.22
CA GLU A 254 23.47 29.53 -4.56
C GLU A 254 24.12 30.04 -5.86
N ASN A 255 25.20 29.40 -6.32
CA ASN A 255 25.92 29.78 -7.55
C ASN A 255 25.50 28.92 -8.78
N ARG A 256 24.23 28.53 -8.89
CA ARG A 256 23.75 27.88 -10.11
C ARG A 256 23.60 28.93 -11.23
N PRO A 257 23.96 28.59 -12.48
CA PRO A 257 23.52 29.39 -13.63
C PRO A 257 22.00 29.52 -13.55
N ASN A 258 21.48 30.72 -13.61
CA ASN A 258 20.06 31.07 -13.49
C ASN A 258 19.43 30.99 -12.07
N ALA A 259 20.21 30.91 -10.99
CA ALA A 259 19.66 31.18 -9.66
C ALA A 259 19.11 32.62 -9.62
N ARG A 260 17.84 32.80 -9.29
CA ARG A 260 17.30 34.13 -9.03
C ARG A 260 17.97 34.65 -7.76
N SER A 261 18.68 35.77 -7.88
CA SER A 261 19.27 36.44 -6.73
C SER A 261 18.16 37.15 -5.97
N SER A 262 17.89 36.69 -4.75
CA SER A 262 17.06 37.50 -3.87
C SER A 262 17.21 37.14 -2.41
N THR A 263 17.32 38.12 -1.61
CA THR A 263 17.18 38.02 -0.16
C THR A 263 15.84 38.57 0.36
N PHE A 264 15.07 39.31 -0.48
CA PHE A 264 13.87 40.02 -0.02
C PHE A 264 12.75 40.14 -1.09
N GLU A 265 12.86 39.44 -2.23
CA GLU A 265 11.83 39.50 -3.25
C GLU A 265 10.87 38.32 -3.12
N PHE A 266 9.57 38.59 -3.24
CA PHE A 266 8.49 37.59 -3.28
C PHE A 266 7.98 37.43 -4.69
N LYS A 267 7.39 36.26 -4.96
CA LYS A 267 6.58 36.00 -6.15
C LYS A 267 5.23 35.45 -5.72
N THR A 268 4.22 35.68 -6.56
CA THR A 268 2.91 35.07 -6.42
C THR A 268 2.67 34.16 -7.62
N LEU A 269 2.41 32.90 -7.37
CA LEU A 269 2.09 31.90 -8.39
C LEU A 269 0.59 31.58 -8.28
N HIS A 270 -0.11 31.59 -9.41
CA HIS A 270 -1.54 31.37 -9.49
C HIS A 270 -1.80 30.02 -10.17
N PHE A 271 -2.28 29.03 -9.41
CA PHE A 271 -2.63 27.71 -9.90
C PHE A 271 -4.14 27.56 -9.99
N ARG A 272 -4.61 26.84 -11.02
CA ARG A 272 -6.03 26.53 -11.18
C ARG A 272 -6.23 25.10 -11.67
N GLN A 273 -7.19 24.39 -11.06
CA GLN A 273 -7.62 23.06 -11.49
C GLN A 273 -9.12 22.88 -11.28
N THR A 274 -9.76 22.26 -12.26
CA THR A 274 -11.17 21.82 -12.19
C THR A 274 -11.25 20.30 -12.00
N ASN A 275 -12.36 19.82 -11.45
CA ASN A 275 -12.65 18.41 -11.27
C ASN A 275 -11.59 17.68 -10.41
N VAL A 276 -11.17 18.29 -9.32
CA VAL A 276 -10.31 17.71 -8.29
C VAL A 276 -10.93 17.93 -6.91
N HIS A 277 -10.57 17.08 -5.96
CA HIS A 277 -11.14 17.11 -4.62
C HIS A 277 -10.13 17.55 -3.54
N ASP A 278 -8.89 17.82 -3.92
CA ASP A 278 -7.86 18.36 -3.03
C ASP A 278 -6.88 19.25 -3.77
N PHE A 279 -6.14 20.06 -3.01
CA PHE A 279 -5.08 20.92 -3.49
C PHE A 279 -3.86 20.85 -2.59
N ALA A 280 -2.77 20.30 -3.11
CA ALA A 280 -1.48 20.25 -2.45
C ALA A 280 -0.43 21.05 -3.20
N TRP A 281 0.58 21.54 -2.49
CA TRP A 281 1.74 22.19 -3.09
C TRP A 281 3.01 21.92 -2.29
N PHE A 282 4.12 21.91 -3.03
CA PHE A 282 5.44 21.58 -2.50
C PHE A 282 6.44 22.64 -2.94
N ALA A 283 7.39 22.96 -2.07
CA ALA A 283 8.35 24.02 -2.35
C ALA A 283 9.75 23.73 -1.75
N ASP A 284 10.77 23.86 -2.56
CA ASP A 284 12.17 23.72 -2.13
C ASP A 284 13.10 24.62 -2.98
N LYS A 285 14.11 25.21 -2.35
CA LYS A 285 15.10 26.04 -3.02
C LYS A 285 16.18 25.23 -3.76
N LYS A 286 16.36 23.95 -3.40
CA LYS A 286 17.49 23.11 -3.82
C LYS A 286 17.15 22.10 -4.92
N TRP A 287 15.89 21.88 -5.23
CA TRP A 287 15.49 20.88 -6.20
C TRP A 287 16.21 21.01 -7.54
N LEU A 288 16.59 19.87 -8.08
CA LEU A 288 16.86 19.66 -9.50
C LEU A 288 15.52 19.50 -10.21
N VAL A 289 15.43 19.89 -11.47
CA VAL A 289 14.17 19.90 -12.23
C VAL A 289 14.37 19.15 -13.53
N GLN A 290 13.51 18.19 -13.82
CA GLN A 290 13.40 17.55 -15.13
C GLN A 290 12.02 17.82 -15.74
N LYS A 291 11.96 17.84 -17.07
CA LYS A 291 10.73 17.98 -17.85
C LYS A 291 10.68 16.92 -18.95
N GLY A 292 9.51 16.35 -19.18
CA GLY A 292 9.20 15.49 -20.31
C GLY A 292 7.79 15.70 -20.81
N GLU A 293 7.35 14.86 -21.74
CA GLU A 293 6.02 14.92 -22.33
C GLU A 293 5.48 13.51 -22.55
N LEU A 294 4.17 13.35 -22.39
CA LEU A 294 3.43 12.13 -22.72
C LEU A 294 2.36 12.48 -23.76
N SER A 295 2.44 11.87 -24.93
CA SER A 295 1.43 11.99 -25.98
C SER A 295 0.47 10.79 -25.91
N LEU A 296 -0.83 11.07 -25.82
CA LEU A 296 -1.88 10.06 -25.91
C LEU A 296 -2.63 10.23 -27.24
N PRO A 297 -3.00 9.12 -27.93
CA PRO A 297 -3.65 9.18 -29.25
C PRO A 297 -4.95 9.99 -29.30
N SER A 298 -5.67 10.05 -28.18
CA SER A 298 -6.95 10.74 -28.02
C SER A 298 -6.84 12.24 -27.70
N ARG A 299 -5.63 12.72 -27.37
CA ARG A 299 -5.38 14.11 -26.98
C ARG A 299 -4.54 14.84 -28.02
N PRO A 300 -4.96 16.04 -28.48
CA PRO A 300 -4.15 16.85 -29.41
C PRO A 300 -2.89 17.42 -28.74
N GLU A 301 -2.96 17.78 -27.46
CA GLU A 301 -1.86 18.38 -26.72
C GLU A 301 -1.21 17.33 -25.79
N PRO A 302 0.12 17.27 -25.74
CA PRO A 302 0.81 16.35 -24.84
C PRO A 302 0.64 16.76 -23.37
N ILE A 303 0.67 15.77 -22.48
CA ILE A 303 0.71 15.97 -21.05
C ILE A 303 2.13 16.32 -20.66
N THR A 304 2.32 17.41 -19.92
CA THR A 304 3.65 17.80 -19.41
C THR A 304 4.03 16.94 -18.20
N LEU A 305 5.22 16.37 -18.20
CA LEU A 305 5.77 15.60 -17.10
C LEU A 305 6.81 16.44 -16.36
N TRP A 306 6.66 16.56 -15.04
CA TRP A 306 7.62 17.26 -14.20
C TRP A 306 8.18 16.35 -13.11
N SER A 307 9.47 16.45 -12.87
CA SER A 307 10.15 15.78 -11.77
C SER A 307 11.06 16.75 -11.01
N PHE A 308 10.83 16.85 -9.70
CA PHE A 308 11.57 17.72 -8.79
C PHE A 308 12.23 16.87 -7.70
N TYR A 309 13.55 16.88 -7.61
CA TYR A 309 14.23 16.03 -6.65
C TYR A 309 15.48 16.67 -6.05
N LEU A 310 15.78 16.25 -4.83
CA LEU A 310 16.95 16.75 -4.10
C LEU A 310 18.26 16.25 -4.73
N PRO A 311 19.32 17.06 -4.74
CA PRO A 311 20.63 16.66 -5.26
C PRO A 311 21.18 15.35 -4.69
N LYS A 312 20.85 15.04 -3.43
CA LYS A 312 21.27 13.78 -2.76
C LYS A 312 20.74 12.53 -3.45
N ASN A 313 19.58 12.63 -4.09
CA ASN A 313 18.86 11.53 -4.74
C ASN A 313 19.02 11.52 -6.29
N ALA A 314 19.88 12.40 -6.85
CA ALA A 314 20.01 12.58 -8.30
C ALA A 314 20.37 11.30 -9.07
N GLU A 315 21.18 10.38 -8.51
CA GLU A 315 21.50 9.10 -9.17
C GLU A 315 20.26 8.22 -9.33
N LEU A 316 19.37 8.25 -8.35
CA LEU A 316 18.17 7.42 -8.31
C LEU A 316 17.06 8.00 -9.19
N TRP A 317 16.87 9.32 -9.17
CA TRP A 317 15.79 10.04 -9.83
C TRP A 317 16.06 10.36 -11.31
N ARG A 318 17.24 10.10 -11.84
CA ARG A 318 17.60 10.46 -13.22
C ARG A 318 16.65 9.92 -14.29
N ASN A 319 15.96 8.81 -14.03
CA ASN A 319 14.99 8.19 -14.93
C ASN A 319 13.52 8.49 -14.55
N SER A 320 13.28 9.38 -13.62
CA SER A 320 11.91 9.65 -13.11
C SER A 320 10.93 10.12 -14.19
N ILE A 321 11.39 10.80 -15.24
CA ILE A 321 10.53 11.18 -16.39
C ILE A 321 10.03 9.94 -17.15
N GLU A 322 10.88 8.91 -17.34
CA GLU A 322 10.45 7.63 -17.92
C GLU A 322 9.37 6.97 -17.06
N TYR A 323 9.55 6.97 -15.74
CA TYR A 323 8.57 6.39 -14.82
C TYR A 323 7.23 7.11 -14.84
N LEU A 324 7.25 8.46 -14.90
CA LEU A 324 6.04 9.27 -15.05
C LEU A 324 5.34 9.03 -16.40
N HIS A 325 6.12 8.98 -17.49
CA HIS A 325 5.61 8.69 -18.83
C HIS A 325 4.90 7.34 -18.88
N ASP A 326 5.57 6.30 -18.42
CA ASP A 326 5.05 4.94 -18.48
C ASP A 326 3.84 4.75 -17.57
N SER A 327 3.84 5.39 -16.39
CA SER A 327 2.68 5.41 -15.51
C SER A 327 1.47 6.03 -16.19
N GLY A 328 1.60 7.25 -16.70
CA GLY A 328 0.52 7.94 -17.42
C GLY A 328 0.03 7.17 -18.64
N TYR A 329 0.95 6.55 -19.41
CA TYR A 329 0.61 5.74 -20.58
C TYR A 329 -0.18 4.47 -20.24
N TRP A 330 0.33 3.65 -19.28
CA TRP A 330 -0.28 2.36 -18.98
C TRP A 330 -1.63 2.52 -18.29
N PHE A 331 -1.76 3.43 -17.33
CA PHE A 331 -3.05 3.70 -16.68
C PHE A 331 -4.08 4.27 -17.66
N SER A 332 -3.67 5.18 -18.56
CA SER A 332 -4.56 5.67 -19.63
C SER A 332 -5.06 4.52 -20.52
N LYS A 333 -4.18 3.59 -20.86
CA LYS A 333 -4.52 2.42 -21.68
C LYS A 333 -5.48 1.46 -20.96
N TYR A 334 -5.31 1.26 -19.65
CA TYR A 334 -6.09 0.30 -18.87
C TYR A 334 -7.50 0.80 -18.56
N TYR A 335 -7.64 2.07 -18.22
CA TYR A 335 -8.85 2.62 -17.63
C TYR A 335 -9.51 3.70 -18.47
N GLY A 336 -8.77 4.68 -18.88
CA GLY A 336 -9.23 5.85 -19.63
C GLY A 336 -8.19 6.94 -19.58
N ASP A 337 -8.23 7.84 -20.54
CA ASP A 337 -7.19 8.85 -20.71
C ASP A 337 -7.06 9.76 -19.50
N TYR A 338 -5.80 10.07 -19.15
CA TYR A 338 -5.49 11.10 -18.16
C TYR A 338 -6.06 12.45 -18.58
N PRO A 339 -6.93 13.08 -17.79
CA PRO A 339 -7.68 14.25 -18.23
C PRO A 339 -6.96 15.58 -18.03
N TYR A 340 -5.93 15.63 -17.19
CA TYR A 340 -5.25 16.87 -16.80
C TYR A 340 -4.03 17.17 -17.68
N ASN A 341 -3.42 18.36 -17.55
CA ASN A 341 -2.37 18.83 -18.45
C ASN A 341 -0.96 18.50 -17.97
N HIS A 342 -0.79 18.09 -16.72
CA HIS A 342 0.52 17.66 -16.22
C HIS A 342 0.44 16.50 -15.22
N ILE A 343 1.55 15.78 -15.11
CA ILE A 343 1.81 14.80 -14.05
C ILE A 343 3.15 15.18 -13.41
N THR A 344 3.17 15.35 -12.09
CA THR A 344 4.36 15.79 -11.37
C THR A 344 4.71 14.82 -10.25
N ALA A 345 6.00 14.48 -10.11
CA ALA A 345 6.54 13.82 -8.93
C ALA A 345 7.56 14.71 -8.23
N VAL A 346 7.46 14.81 -6.91
CA VAL A 346 8.40 15.54 -6.07
C VAL A 346 9.07 14.61 -5.05
N ASP A 347 10.38 14.76 -4.88
CA ASP A 347 11.17 14.09 -3.84
C ASP A 347 10.97 14.83 -2.52
N GLY A 348 10.39 14.17 -1.53
CA GLY A 348 10.05 14.71 -0.23
C GLY A 348 10.71 13.99 0.93
N ASP A 349 10.46 14.52 2.12
CA ASP A 349 10.87 13.93 3.40
C ASP A 349 9.66 13.31 4.15
N LEU A 350 8.63 12.94 3.39
CA LEU A 350 7.37 12.33 3.86
C LEU A 350 7.61 11.22 4.89
N SER A 351 6.80 11.22 5.94
CA SER A 351 6.87 10.24 7.04
C SER A 351 5.65 9.30 7.09
N ALA A 352 4.67 9.48 6.22
CA ALA A 352 3.42 8.72 6.19
C ALA A 352 3.45 7.47 5.28
N GLY A 353 4.59 7.09 4.73
CA GLY A 353 4.68 5.93 3.82
C GLY A 353 5.81 6.05 2.80
N GLY A 354 5.67 5.36 1.68
CA GLY A 354 6.61 5.41 0.55
C GLY A 354 6.38 6.59 -0.37
N GLY A 355 5.14 7.03 -0.50
CA GLY A 355 4.69 8.16 -1.28
C GLY A 355 3.37 8.69 -0.74
N MET A 356 2.81 9.67 -1.43
CA MET A 356 1.48 10.20 -1.18
C MET A 356 0.94 10.88 -2.43
N GLU A 357 -0.28 10.54 -2.74
CA GLU A 357 -1.06 10.98 -3.87
C GLU A 357 -1.77 12.32 -3.63
N TYR A 358 -1.66 13.21 -4.59
CA TYR A 358 -2.50 14.41 -4.68
C TYR A 358 -2.84 14.63 -6.15
N PRO A 359 -3.98 15.24 -6.47
CA PRO A 359 -4.35 15.48 -7.86
C PRO A 359 -3.24 16.20 -8.63
N ASN A 360 -2.76 15.61 -9.72
CA ASN A 360 -1.68 16.03 -10.63
C ASN A 360 -0.26 16.01 -10.04
N ILE A 361 -0.08 15.89 -8.74
CA ILE A 361 1.22 15.96 -8.08
C ILE A 361 1.34 14.92 -6.97
N THR A 362 2.41 14.16 -6.99
CA THR A 362 2.69 13.14 -5.98
C THR A 362 4.02 13.41 -5.30
N VAL A 363 4.11 13.13 -4.00
CA VAL A 363 5.35 13.23 -3.22
C VAL A 363 5.88 11.85 -2.92
N ILE A 364 7.18 11.66 -3.12
CA ILE A 364 7.86 10.35 -2.97
C ILE A 364 8.93 10.45 -1.90
N ALA A 365 8.89 9.55 -0.93
CA ALA A 365 9.95 9.43 0.07
C ALA A 365 11.25 8.86 -0.53
N THR A 366 12.35 8.94 0.22
CA THR A 366 13.64 8.40 -0.25
C THR A 366 13.58 6.87 -0.39
N MET A 367 13.79 6.36 -1.61
CA MET A 367 13.73 4.93 -1.94
C MET A 367 15.10 4.26 -1.93
N PRO A 368 15.22 2.96 -1.55
CA PRO A 368 16.49 2.24 -1.51
C PRO A 368 16.93 1.68 -2.85
N SER A 369 16.08 1.64 -3.87
CA SER A 369 16.41 1.12 -5.21
C SER A 369 15.63 1.85 -6.30
N LYS A 370 16.13 1.77 -7.55
CA LYS A 370 15.45 2.35 -8.71
C LYS A 370 14.09 1.68 -9.00
N HIS A 371 13.99 0.37 -8.79
CA HIS A 371 12.74 -0.37 -9.02
C HIS A 371 11.68 0.00 -7.98
N LEU A 372 12.09 0.24 -6.73
CA LEU A 372 11.16 0.76 -5.73
C LEU A 372 10.77 2.21 -6.01
N LEU A 373 11.69 3.04 -6.50
CA LEU A 373 11.34 4.40 -6.93
C LEU A 373 10.34 4.37 -8.09
N GLU A 374 10.57 3.54 -9.09
CA GLU A 374 9.65 3.35 -10.22
C GLU A 374 8.29 2.86 -9.75
N LEU A 375 8.28 1.83 -8.88
CA LEU A 375 7.05 1.28 -8.32
C LEU A 375 6.24 2.35 -7.57
N VAL A 376 6.90 3.11 -6.69
CA VAL A 376 6.19 4.11 -5.89
C VAL A 376 5.73 5.28 -6.77
N ILE A 377 6.55 5.79 -7.71
CA ILE A 377 6.09 6.82 -8.66
C ILE A 377 4.87 6.33 -9.44
N MET A 378 4.91 5.08 -9.93
CA MET A 378 3.82 4.51 -10.70
C MET A 378 2.56 4.31 -9.84
N HIS A 379 2.72 3.86 -8.59
CA HIS A 379 1.64 3.71 -7.63
C HIS A 379 0.96 5.05 -7.33
N GLU A 380 1.74 6.07 -6.95
CA GLU A 380 1.21 7.38 -6.62
C GLU A 380 0.59 8.12 -7.83
N VAL A 381 1.13 7.89 -9.04
CA VAL A 381 0.50 8.39 -10.26
C VAL A 381 -0.80 7.64 -10.55
N GLY A 382 -0.87 6.35 -10.24
CA GLY A 382 -2.07 5.52 -10.40
C GLY A 382 -3.26 6.01 -9.61
N HIS A 383 -3.03 6.58 -8.44
CA HIS A 383 -4.04 7.23 -7.62
C HIS A 383 -4.71 8.44 -8.30
N ASN A 384 -4.16 8.99 -9.38
CA ASN A 384 -4.94 9.94 -10.18
C ASN A 384 -6.19 9.31 -10.80
N TRP A 385 -6.21 7.98 -11.04
CA TRP A 385 -7.40 7.24 -11.49
C TRP A 385 -8.23 6.75 -10.31
N PHE A 386 -7.61 6.04 -9.36
CA PHE A 386 -8.25 5.57 -8.13
C PHE A 386 -8.01 6.60 -7.04
N TYR A 387 -9.02 7.18 -6.48
CA TYR A 387 -9.07 8.36 -5.62
C TYR A 387 -9.14 9.70 -6.38
N GLY A 388 -8.17 10.05 -7.22
CA GLY A 388 -8.11 11.38 -7.85
C GLY A 388 -9.25 11.67 -8.82
N ILE A 389 -9.63 10.69 -9.66
CA ILE A 389 -10.72 10.80 -10.64
C ILE A 389 -11.95 10.01 -10.18
N ILE A 390 -11.75 8.82 -9.62
CA ILE A 390 -12.82 7.98 -9.04
C ILE A 390 -12.73 8.16 -7.52
N GLY A 391 -13.45 9.15 -6.98
CA GLY A 391 -13.33 9.62 -5.60
C GLY A 391 -14.05 8.74 -4.58
N SER A 392 -13.66 7.48 -4.41
CA SER A 392 -14.21 6.60 -3.39
C SER A 392 -13.90 7.07 -1.97
N ASN A 393 -14.68 6.65 -0.98
CA ASN A 393 -14.41 6.94 0.43
C ASN A 393 -13.32 6.01 0.96
N GLU A 394 -12.08 6.46 0.90
CA GLU A 394 -10.90 5.69 1.26
C GLU A 394 -10.79 5.39 2.76
N ARG A 395 -11.38 6.23 3.59
CA ARG A 395 -11.44 5.99 5.02
C ARG A 395 -12.27 4.75 5.36
N TYR A 396 -13.31 4.48 4.57
CA TYR A 396 -14.26 3.39 4.83
C TYR A 396 -14.04 2.19 3.90
N HIS A 397 -13.45 2.40 2.73
CA HIS A 397 -13.28 1.38 1.69
C HIS A 397 -11.89 1.48 1.04
N THR A 398 -10.83 1.43 1.87
CA THR A 398 -9.42 1.58 1.44
C THR A 398 -9.03 0.68 0.26
N TRP A 399 -9.62 -0.50 0.14
CA TRP A 399 -9.34 -1.43 -0.95
C TRP A 399 -9.77 -0.94 -2.33
N MET A 400 -10.77 -0.02 -2.42
CA MET A 400 -11.25 0.54 -3.70
C MET A 400 -10.23 1.49 -4.33
N ASP A 401 -9.40 2.08 -3.52
CA ASP A 401 -8.30 2.92 -3.90
C ASP A 401 -7.01 2.10 -3.93
N GLU A 402 -6.40 1.84 -2.82
CA GLU A 402 -5.10 1.20 -2.65
C GLU A 402 -5.02 -0.20 -3.25
N GLY A 403 -6.09 -0.96 -3.11
CA GLY A 403 -6.13 -2.33 -3.58
C GLY A 403 -6.27 -2.47 -5.10
N LEU A 404 -7.12 -1.66 -5.72
CA LEU A 404 -7.24 -1.62 -7.18
C LEU A 404 -5.99 -1.01 -7.82
N ASN A 405 -5.36 -0.08 -7.11
CA ASN A 405 -4.08 0.47 -7.54
C ASN A 405 -2.95 -0.57 -7.43
N ASP A 406 -2.87 -1.40 -6.37
CA ASP A 406 -1.88 -2.49 -6.29
C ASP A 406 -2.09 -3.58 -7.37
N TYR A 407 -3.35 -3.88 -7.73
CA TYR A 407 -3.62 -4.69 -8.91
C TYR A 407 -3.02 -4.06 -10.18
N SER A 408 -3.16 -2.75 -10.34
CA SER A 408 -2.59 -2.02 -11.47
C SER A 408 -1.07 -2.07 -11.48
N ASN A 409 -0.43 -2.04 -10.30
CA ASN A 409 1.01 -2.21 -10.13
C ASN A 409 1.47 -3.59 -10.64
N ILE A 410 0.75 -4.65 -10.28
CA ILE A 410 1.06 -6.00 -10.75
C ILE A 410 0.95 -6.04 -12.28
N ARG A 411 -0.15 -5.52 -12.83
CA ARG A 411 -0.40 -5.50 -14.27
C ARG A 411 0.64 -4.68 -15.04
N TYR A 412 0.99 -3.49 -14.52
CA TYR A 412 2.04 -2.64 -15.09
C TYR A 412 3.37 -3.39 -15.20
N TRP A 413 3.77 -4.08 -14.12
CA TRP A 413 5.03 -4.82 -14.08
C TRP A 413 5.04 -5.97 -15.06
N GLU A 414 3.96 -6.74 -15.14
CA GLU A 414 3.77 -7.84 -16.08
C GLU A 414 3.74 -7.38 -17.54
N ASP A 415 3.09 -6.25 -17.84
CA ASP A 415 2.97 -5.73 -19.20
C ASP A 415 4.24 -5.00 -19.69
N LYS A 416 4.85 -4.16 -18.85
CA LYS A 416 6.07 -3.41 -19.20
C LYS A 416 7.29 -4.33 -19.30
N TYR A 417 7.42 -5.28 -18.40
CA TYR A 417 8.62 -6.11 -18.24
C TYR A 417 8.42 -7.57 -18.64
N LYS A 418 7.62 -7.84 -19.64
CA LYS A 418 7.31 -9.21 -20.10
C LYS A 418 8.51 -10.14 -20.18
N GLY A 419 8.35 -11.38 -19.68
CA GLY A 419 9.32 -12.48 -19.81
C GLY A 419 10.47 -12.39 -18.81
N GLU A 420 11.71 -12.56 -19.27
CA GLU A 420 12.90 -12.62 -18.39
C GLU A 420 13.20 -11.30 -17.66
N ASN A 421 12.58 -10.19 -18.08
CA ASN A 421 12.80 -8.85 -17.51
C ASN A 421 11.85 -8.49 -16.37
N GLU A 422 10.88 -9.36 -16.03
CA GLU A 422 9.91 -9.12 -14.92
C GLU A 422 10.55 -9.04 -13.52
N ARG A 423 11.85 -9.01 -13.45
CA ARG A 423 12.61 -8.98 -12.22
C ARG A 423 12.34 -7.72 -11.40
N PHE A 424 11.95 -7.90 -10.15
CA PHE A 424 11.73 -6.83 -9.18
C PHE A 424 12.82 -6.78 -8.10
N VAL A 425 13.48 -5.63 -7.95
CA VAL A 425 14.60 -5.44 -7.02
C VAL A 425 14.22 -4.52 -5.87
N VAL A 426 14.05 -5.08 -4.69
CA VAL A 426 13.80 -4.33 -3.45
C VAL A 426 15.11 -3.80 -2.85
N LEU A 427 16.10 -4.67 -2.70
CA LEU A 427 17.40 -4.35 -2.10
C LEU A 427 18.54 -4.75 -3.04
N GLU A 428 19.12 -3.78 -3.75
CA GLU A 428 20.22 -4.03 -4.71
C GLU A 428 21.39 -4.81 -4.11
N LEU A 429 21.78 -4.47 -2.86
CA LEU A 429 22.89 -5.18 -2.19
C LEU A 429 22.60 -6.67 -2.05
N VAL A 430 21.38 -7.04 -1.67
CA VAL A 430 20.98 -8.43 -1.40
C VAL A 430 20.75 -9.17 -2.71
N GLN A 431 20.01 -8.57 -3.64
CA GLN A 431 19.59 -9.24 -4.87
C GLN A 431 20.68 -9.21 -5.97
N ASP A 432 21.38 -8.08 -6.16
CA ASP A 432 22.38 -7.94 -7.23
C ASP A 432 23.76 -8.43 -6.80
N ARG A 433 24.21 -8.11 -5.59
CA ARG A 433 25.56 -8.49 -5.16
C ARG A 433 25.62 -9.86 -4.52
N LEU A 434 24.60 -10.25 -3.73
CA LEU A 434 24.54 -11.56 -3.09
C LEU A 434 23.72 -12.58 -3.88
N GLY A 435 22.97 -12.14 -4.90
CA GLY A 435 22.14 -12.98 -5.76
C GLY A 435 20.90 -13.58 -5.08
N ILE A 436 20.56 -13.16 -3.84
CA ILE A 436 19.43 -13.69 -3.09
C ILE A 436 18.12 -13.17 -3.70
N ALA A 437 17.20 -14.09 -4.02
CA ALA A 437 15.93 -13.79 -4.70
C ALA A 437 16.12 -12.99 -6.02
N LYS A 438 17.17 -13.31 -6.76
CA LYS A 438 17.60 -12.56 -7.95
C LYS A 438 16.51 -12.43 -9.02
N ASN A 439 15.64 -13.42 -9.16
CA ASN A 439 14.61 -13.47 -10.19
C ASN A 439 13.20 -13.25 -9.60
N MET A 440 13.08 -12.59 -8.48
CA MET A 440 11.79 -12.31 -7.84
C MET A 440 10.94 -11.41 -8.75
N LYS A 441 9.68 -11.81 -8.98
CA LYS A 441 8.69 -11.02 -9.72
C LYS A 441 7.89 -10.15 -8.74
N TYR A 442 7.32 -9.04 -9.21
CA TYR A 442 6.47 -8.20 -8.37
C TYR A 442 5.18 -8.92 -7.94
N SER A 443 4.53 -9.65 -8.87
CA SER A 443 3.34 -10.46 -8.56
C SER A 443 3.60 -11.51 -7.49
N TRP A 444 4.80 -12.10 -7.47
CA TRP A 444 5.22 -13.04 -6.42
C TRP A 444 5.41 -12.33 -5.07
N PHE A 445 5.98 -11.12 -5.09
CA PHE A 445 6.17 -10.32 -3.88
C PHE A 445 4.82 -9.96 -3.23
N SER A 446 3.83 -9.48 -4.00
CA SER A 446 2.48 -9.18 -3.51
C SER A 446 1.77 -10.45 -3.02
N TYR A 447 1.87 -11.56 -3.76
CA TYR A 447 1.33 -12.85 -3.32
C TYR A 447 1.90 -13.30 -1.98
N LEU A 448 3.23 -13.16 -1.79
CA LEU A 448 3.89 -13.57 -0.56
C LEU A 448 3.37 -12.81 0.67
N GLN A 449 3.15 -11.51 0.56
CA GLN A 449 2.61 -10.70 1.65
C GLN A 449 1.23 -11.20 2.09
N TYR A 450 0.33 -11.48 1.14
CA TYR A 450 -0.97 -12.07 1.41
C TYR A 450 -0.86 -13.48 1.99
N ALA A 451 -0.13 -14.38 1.32
CA ALA A 451 -0.06 -15.79 1.67
C ALA A 451 0.52 -16.03 3.08
N LEU A 452 1.51 -15.23 3.51
CA LEU A 452 2.06 -15.28 4.86
C LEU A 452 1.00 -14.97 5.92
N SER A 453 0.20 -13.94 5.70
CA SER A 453 -0.88 -13.56 6.63
C SER A 453 -1.99 -14.60 6.65
N ALA A 454 -2.40 -15.09 5.48
CA ALA A 454 -3.45 -16.10 5.36
C ALA A 454 -3.05 -17.44 6.00
N LYS A 455 -1.83 -17.95 5.76
CA LYS A 455 -1.30 -19.16 6.40
C LYS A 455 -1.27 -19.06 7.92
N ASN A 456 -0.98 -17.88 8.46
CA ASN A 456 -0.93 -17.64 9.90
C ASN A 456 -2.31 -17.31 10.48
N LYS A 457 -3.40 -17.38 9.67
CA LYS A 457 -4.76 -16.99 10.08
C LYS A 457 -4.81 -15.58 10.71
N ASN A 458 -3.97 -14.68 10.21
CA ASN A 458 -3.87 -13.31 10.68
C ASN A 458 -4.36 -12.36 9.57
N VAL A 459 -5.61 -12.54 9.17
CA VAL A 459 -6.27 -11.73 8.14
C VAL A 459 -7.55 -11.16 8.72
N GLN A 460 -7.80 -9.88 8.46
CA GLN A 460 -9.09 -9.23 8.70
C GLN A 460 -9.86 -9.11 7.38
N PRO A 461 -11.20 -8.96 7.42
CA PRO A 461 -11.96 -8.52 6.25
C PRO A 461 -11.41 -7.20 5.72
N LEU A 462 -11.56 -6.94 4.42
CA LEU A 462 -11.07 -5.72 3.79
C LEU A 462 -12.11 -4.58 3.78
N ASN A 463 -13.35 -4.88 4.09
CA ASN A 463 -14.42 -3.88 4.15
C ASN A 463 -14.58 -3.32 5.57
N LEU A 464 -13.45 -2.87 6.14
CA LEU A 464 -13.35 -2.22 7.45
C LEU A 464 -12.91 -0.78 7.27
N LYS A 465 -13.22 0.07 8.25
CA LYS A 465 -12.66 1.42 8.32
C LYS A 465 -11.14 1.35 8.58
N ALA A 466 -10.41 2.33 8.08
CA ALA A 466 -8.95 2.36 8.17
C ALA A 466 -8.40 2.24 9.61
N ASP A 467 -9.13 2.76 10.61
CA ASP A 467 -8.76 2.71 12.04
C ASP A 467 -9.19 1.41 12.75
N GLU A 468 -9.95 0.54 12.10
CA GLU A 468 -10.36 -0.77 12.63
C GLU A 468 -9.33 -1.88 12.33
N TYR A 469 -8.36 -1.62 11.46
CA TYR A 469 -7.31 -2.60 11.18
C TYR A 469 -6.29 -2.69 12.31
N THR A 470 -5.85 -3.91 12.60
CA THR A 470 -4.86 -4.20 13.64
C THR A 470 -3.54 -4.70 13.04
N GLY A 471 -2.43 -4.22 13.58
CA GLY A 471 -1.09 -4.65 13.15
C GLY A 471 -0.84 -4.42 11.66
N ALA A 472 -0.38 -5.45 10.94
CA ALA A 472 -0.06 -5.36 9.52
C ALA A 472 -1.27 -5.55 8.57
N ASN A 473 -2.49 -5.69 9.11
CA ASN A 473 -3.67 -6.01 8.29
C ASN A 473 -4.10 -4.87 7.36
N TYR A 474 -3.78 -3.62 7.70
CA TYR A 474 -4.02 -2.50 6.79
C TYR A 474 -3.32 -2.71 5.42
N GLY A 475 -2.08 -3.22 5.42
CA GLY A 475 -1.35 -3.54 4.19
C GLY A 475 -1.97 -4.66 3.33
N LEU A 476 -2.92 -5.45 3.88
CA LEU A 476 -3.65 -6.44 3.10
C LEU A 476 -4.68 -5.82 2.15
N ASN A 477 -5.10 -4.55 2.36
CA ASN A 477 -5.89 -3.82 1.38
C ASN A 477 -5.19 -3.77 0.02
N TYR A 478 -3.87 -3.61 0.02
CA TYR A 478 -3.01 -3.67 -1.16
C TYR A 478 -2.90 -5.10 -1.70
N SER A 479 -2.16 -5.94 -0.99
CA SER A 479 -1.71 -7.24 -1.50
C SER A 479 -2.84 -8.25 -1.70
N LYS A 480 -3.81 -8.36 -0.77
CA LYS A 480 -4.95 -9.27 -0.94
C LYS A 480 -5.83 -8.84 -2.11
N THR A 481 -6.21 -7.56 -2.17
CA THR A 481 -7.00 -7.04 -3.29
C THR A 481 -6.25 -7.20 -4.61
N GLY A 482 -4.98 -6.81 -4.67
CA GLY A 482 -4.15 -6.89 -5.87
C GLY A 482 -4.09 -8.30 -6.45
N VAL A 483 -3.76 -9.32 -5.63
CA VAL A 483 -3.63 -10.70 -6.13
C VAL A 483 -4.97 -11.34 -6.47
N PHE A 484 -6.04 -11.05 -5.73
CA PHE A 484 -7.37 -11.58 -6.06
C PHE A 484 -7.97 -10.91 -7.30
N THR A 485 -7.74 -9.61 -7.51
CA THR A 485 -8.17 -8.91 -8.73
C THR A 485 -7.37 -9.39 -9.94
N ARG A 486 -6.06 -9.69 -9.78
CA ARG A 486 -5.25 -10.34 -10.82
C ARG A 486 -5.80 -11.73 -11.19
N PHE A 487 -6.24 -12.50 -10.20
CA PHE A 487 -6.88 -13.79 -10.43
C PHE A 487 -8.23 -13.64 -11.14
N LEU A 488 -9.06 -12.69 -10.72
CA LEU A 488 -10.31 -12.35 -11.40
C LEU A 488 -10.08 -11.95 -12.86
N HIS A 489 -9.04 -11.14 -13.11
CA HIS A 489 -8.64 -10.75 -14.47
C HIS A 489 -8.31 -11.97 -15.33
N HIS A 490 -7.50 -12.91 -14.82
CA HIS A 490 -7.20 -14.16 -15.52
C HIS A 490 -8.46 -14.99 -15.80
N TYR A 491 -9.37 -15.09 -14.83
CA TYR A 491 -10.62 -15.81 -14.97
C TYR A 491 -11.58 -15.20 -16.00
N LEU A 492 -11.66 -13.87 -16.08
CA LEU A 492 -12.51 -13.18 -17.06
C LEU A 492 -11.87 -13.06 -18.45
N GLY A 493 -10.54 -13.02 -18.51
CA GLY A 493 -9.75 -12.71 -19.69
C GLY A 493 -9.55 -11.22 -19.91
N ASN A 494 -8.48 -10.87 -20.64
CA ASN A 494 -8.02 -9.48 -20.81
C ASN A 494 -9.10 -8.56 -21.40
N GLU A 495 -9.73 -8.97 -22.49
CA GLU A 495 -10.72 -8.13 -23.20
C GLU A 495 -11.92 -7.78 -22.31
N LYS A 496 -12.43 -8.79 -21.57
CA LYS A 496 -13.59 -8.58 -20.69
C LYS A 496 -13.23 -7.71 -19.48
N MET A 497 -12.08 -7.93 -18.85
CA MET A 497 -11.64 -7.12 -17.73
C MET A 497 -11.38 -5.67 -18.15
N ASP A 498 -10.78 -5.44 -19.31
CA ASP A 498 -10.56 -4.09 -19.85
C ASP A 498 -11.89 -3.38 -20.16
N GLU A 499 -12.87 -4.09 -20.74
CA GLU A 499 -14.21 -3.56 -20.97
C GLU A 499 -14.87 -3.09 -19.67
N ILE A 500 -14.80 -3.92 -18.63
CA ILE A 500 -15.40 -3.64 -17.31
C ILE A 500 -14.73 -2.44 -16.66
N MET A 501 -13.41 -2.44 -16.59
CA MET A 501 -12.65 -1.37 -15.91
C MET A 501 -12.78 -0.02 -16.61
N LYS A 502 -12.83 0.00 -17.95
CA LYS A 502 -13.13 1.22 -18.71
C LYS A 502 -14.56 1.69 -18.48
N ALA A 503 -15.53 0.77 -18.40
CA ALA A 503 -16.92 1.13 -18.08
C ALA A 503 -17.04 1.70 -16.64
N TYR A 504 -16.27 1.16 -15.69
CA TYR A 504 -16.22 1.69 -14.32
C TYR A 504 -15.67 3.12 -14.31
N TYR A 505 -14.53 3.38 -14.97
CA TYR A 505 -13.96 4.70 -15.11
C TYR A 505 -14.95 5.70 -15.75
N GLU A 506 -15.56 5.37 -16.89
CA GLU A 506 -16.47 6.27 -17.59
C GLU A 506 -17.75 6.58 -16.79
N ARG A 507 -18.26 5.61 -16.02
CA ARG A 507 -19.48 5.79 -15.21
C ARG A 507 -19.21 6.64 -13.97
N TRP A 508 -18.01 6.47 -13.36
CA TRP A 508 -17.72 7.00 -12.03
C TRP A 508 -16.64 8.09 -11.99
N LYS A 509 -16.07 8.50 -13.12
CA LYS A 509 -15.15 9.64 -13.15
C LYS A 509 -15.78 10.91 -12.56
N TYR A 510 -15.05 11.55 -11.65
CA TYR A 510 -15.45 12.71 -10.87
C TYR A 510 -16.68 12.49 -9.97
N LYS A 511 -16.87 11.28 -9.51
CA LYS A 511 -17.96 10.87 -8.62
C LYS A 511 -17.42 10.02 -7.47
N HIS A 512 -18.32 9.71 -6.54
CA HIS A 512 -18.03 8.97 -5.32
C HIS A 512 -18.70 7.58 -5.33
N PRO A 513 -18.10 6.55 -5.96
CA PRO A 513 -18.67 5.21 -5.95
C PRO A 513 -18.46 4.53 -4.60
N TYR A 514 -19.39 3.64 -4.29
CA TYR A 514 -19.30 2.68 -3.20
C TYR A 514 -18.95 1.27 -3.72
N PRO A 515 -18.60 0.29 -2.85
CA PRO A 515 -18.35 -1.08 -3.25
C PRO A 515 -19.43 -1.72 -4.11
N GLU A 516 -20.71 -1.46 -3.78
CA GLU A 516 -21.87 -1.92 -4.52
C GLU A 516 -21.94 -1.37 -5.95
N ASP A 517 -21.47 -0.15 -6.17
CA ASP A 517 -21.40 0.48 -7.49
C ASP A 517 -20.34 -0.17 -8.38
N PHE A 518 -19.20 -0.51 -7.80
CA PHE A 518 -18.15 -1.26 -8.49
C PHE A 518 -18.66 -2.66 -8.88
N GLU A 519 -19.30 -3.39 -7.96
CA GLU A 519 -19.90 -4.69 -8.22
C GLU A 519 -20.96 -4.61 -9.33
N MET A 520 -21.78 -3.57 -9.35
CA MET A 520 -22.83 -3.39 -10.36
C MET A 520 -22.27 -3.29 -11.77
N VAL A 521 -21.10 -2.65 -11.96
CA VAL A 521 -20.45 -2.57 -13.29
C VAL A 521 -20.10 -3.98 -13.79
N PHE A 522 -19.64 -4.87 -12.92
CA PHE A 522 -19.37 -6.27 -13.28
C PHE A 522 -20.67 -7.01 -13.64
N LYS A 523 -21.72 -6.87 -12.82
CA LYS A 523 -23.02 -7.49 -13.07
C LYS A 523 -23.64 -7.07 -14.42
N ASP A 524 -23.42 -5.81 -14.84
CA ASP A 524 -23.87 -5.29 -16.13
C ASP A 524 -23.11 -5.88 -17.33
N LYS A 525 -21.90 -6.40 -17.12
CA LYS A 525 -20.97 -6.78 -18.18
C LYS A 525 -20.68 -8.27 -18.28
N THR A 526 -21.03 -9.07 -17.27
CA THR A 526 -20.79 -10.52 -17.26
C THR A 526 -21.86 -11.28 -16.49
N ASP A 527 -22.23 -12.45 -17.00
CA ASP A 527 -23.15 -13.39 -16.33
C ASP A 527 -22.42 -14.36 -15.39
N LYS A 528 -21.08 -14.24 -15.25
CA LYS A 528 -20.30 -15.09 -14.35
C LYS A 528 -20.65 -14.81 -12.90
N GLY A 529 -20.78 -15.87 -12.08
CA GLY A 529 -21.01 -15.75 -10.64
C GLY A 529 -19.74 -15.25 -9.94
N LEU A 530 -19.77 -14.02 -9.44
CA LEU A 530 -18.61 -13.35 -8.81
C LEU A 530 -18.76 -13.14 -7.30
N THR A 531 -19.71 -13.80 -6.65
CA THR A 531 -19.92 -13.73 -5.19
C THR A 531 -18.65 -14.10 -4.41
N TRP A 532 -17.87 -15.07 -4.90
CA TRP A 532 -16.59 -15.44 -4.31
C TRP A 532 -15.59 -14.27 -4.24
N TYR A 533 -15.66 -13.34 -5.20
CA TYR A 533 -14.82 -12.15 -5.25
C TYR A 533 -15.41 -11.04 -4.38
N PHE A 534 -16.63 -10.58 -4.66
CA PHE A 534 -17.20 -9.41 -3.96
C PHE A 534 -17.52 -9.69 -2.49
N ASP A 535 -18.10 -10.82 -2.15
CA ASP A 535 -18.36 -11.18 -0.75
C ASP A 535 -17.17 -11.91 -0.10
N GLY A 536 -16.61 -12.88 -0.82
CA GLY A 536 -15.57 -13.75 -0.28
C GLY A 536 -14.26 -13.03 0.03
N VAL A 537 -13.81 -12.12 -0.84
CA VAL A 537 -12.53 -11.41 -0.65
C VAL A 537 -12.68 -10.27 0.35
N PHE A 538 -13.72 -9.43 0.20
CA PHE A 538 -13.80 -8.16 0.93
C PHE A 538 -14.48 -8.29 2.29
N ASN A 539 -15.52 -9.11 2.40
CA ASN A 539 -16.33 -9.20 3.61
C ASN A 539 -15.93 -10.33 4.56
N THR A 540 -14.98 -11.18 4.15
CA THR A 540 -14.57 -12.36 4.94
C THR A 540 -13.05 -12.49 5.08
N THR A 541 -12.65 -13.40 5.96
CA THR A 541 -11.26 -13.86 6.08
C THR A 541 -10.97 -15.12 5.27
N ASN A 542 -11.85 -15.49 4.35
CA ASN A 542 -11.75 -16.68 3.53
C ASN A 542 -10.48 -16.69 2.67
N TYR A 543 -9.97 -17.88 2.41
CA TYR A 543 -8.77 -18.12 1.63
C TYR A 543 -8.94 -19.33 0.71
N ILE A 544 -8.12 -19.41 -0.32
CA ILE A 544 -8.08 -20.49 -1.31
C ILE A 544 -6.98 -21.49 -0.91
N ASP A 545 -7.31 -22.79 -0.88
CA ASP A 545 -6.39 -23.91 -0.77
C ASP A 545 -7.00 -25.11 -1.51
N PHE A 546 -6.62 -25.32 -2.75
CA PHE A 546 -7.08 -26.44 -3.56
C PHE A 546 -5.99 -27.50 -3.65
N SER A 547 -6.40 -28.75 -3.85
CA SER A 547 -5.49 -29.83 -4.20
C SER A 547 -6.04 -30.68 -5.34
N ILE A 548 -5.15 -31.33 -6.07
CA ILE A 548 -5.52 -32.25 -7.13
C ILE A 548 -4.84 -33.59 -6.96
N ARG A 549 -5.58 -34.68 -7.09
CA ARG A 549 -5.05 -36.04 -7.10
C ARG A 549 -5.67 -36.91 -8.16
N LYS A 550 -4.87 -37.81 -8.75
CA LYS A 550 -5.34 -38.78 -9.74
C LYS A 550 -6.05 -39.94 -9.03
N LYS A 551 -7.25 -40.30 -9.52
CA LYS A 551 -8.08 -41.43 -9.01
C LYS A 551 -8.52 -42.28 -10.19
N GLY A 552 -7.70 -43.26 -10.57
CA GLY A 552 -7.98 -44.08 -11.75
C GLY A 552 -8.01 -43.27 -13.06
N ARG A 553 -9.19 -43.18 -13.68
CA ARG A 553 -9.44 -42.41 -14.92
C ARG A 553 -10.02 -41.02 -14.67
N THR A 554 -10.08 -40.58 -13.42
CA THR A 554 -10.54 -39.25 -13.03
C THR A 554 -9.48 -38.54 -12.22
N TYR A 555 -9.63 -37.23 -12.08
CA TYR A 555 -8.90 -36.40 -11.13
C TYR A 555 -9.90 -35.86 -10.11
N LEU A 556 -9.54 -35.92 -8.85
CA LEU A 556 -10.30 -35.33 -7.76
C LEU A 556 -9.64 -34.00 -7.39
N VAL A 557 -10.39 -32.93 -7.50
CA VAL A 557 -10.05 -31.61 -6.97
C VAL A 557 -10.72 -31.47 -5.61
N SER A 558 -9.96 -31.09 -4.60
CA SER A 558 -10.48 -30.91 -3.23
C SER A 558 -10.19 -29.49 -2.75
N ASN A 559 -11.18 -28.82 -2.20
CA ASN A 559 -11.04 -27.54 -1.53
C ASN A 559 -10.74 -27.77 -0.04
N HIS A 560 -9.58 -27.33 0.42
CA HIS A 560 -9.15 -27.33 1.82
C HIS A 560 -9.23 -25.93 2.45
N GLY A 561 -9.45 -24.92 1.60
CA GLY A 561 -9.69 -23.53 2.00
C GLY A 561 -11.12 -23.32 2.50
N THR A 562 -11.45 -22.05 2.68
CA THR A 562 -12.79 -21.63 3.12
C THR A 562 -13.55 -20.85 2.05
N MET A 563 -12.89 -20.58 0.91
CA MET A 563 -13.47 -19.84 -0.21
C MET A 563 -13.87 -20.81 -1.33
N SER A 564 -15.12 -20.74 -1.76
CA SER A 564 -15.58 -21.37 -2.99
C SER A 564 -15.28 -20.44 -4.16
N SER A 565 -14.32 -20.79 -5.01
CA SER A 565 -13.91 -19.98 -6.17
C SER A 565 -13.83 -20.85 -7.43
N PRO A 566 -13.76 -20.25 -8.63
CA PRO A 566 -13.40 -20.99 -9.84
C PRO A 566 -11.97 -21.54 -9.70
N VAL A 567 -11.71 -22.68 -10.36
CA VAL A 567 -10.43 -23.37 -10.34
C VAL A 567 -10.03 -23.74 -11.77
N GLU A 568 -8.85 -23.27 -12.17
CA GLU A 568 -8.26 -23.65 -13.44
C GLU A 568 -7.46 -24.94 -13.30
N ILE A 569 -7.65 -25.88 -14.24
CA ILE A 569 -6.92 -27.15 -14.31
C ILE A 569 -6.35 -27.31 -15.69
N VAL A 570 -5.05 -27.57 -15.77
CA VAL A 570 -4.36 -27.84 -17.02
C VAL A 570 -3.84 -29.27 -17.01
N PHE A 571 -4.17 -30.02 -18.08
CA PHE A 571 -3.76 -31.39 -18.29
C PHE A 571 -2.55 -31.44 -19.23
N TYR A 572 -1.55 -32.21 -18.84
CA TYR A 572 -0.29 -32.33 -19.58
C TYR A 572 -0.03 -33.76 -20.05
N GLY A 573 0.47 -33.88 -21.27
CA GLY A 573 0.93 -35.11 -21.90
C GLY A 573 2.44 -35.30 -21.82
N LYS A 574 2.94 -36.15 -22.74
CA LYS A 574 4.38 -36.41 -22.88
C LYS A 574 5.13 -35.13 -23.25
N GLY A 575 6.30 -34.89 -22.64
CA GLY A 575 7.13 -33.73 -22.94
C GLY A 575 6.55 -32.41 -22.44
N GLN A 576 5.64 -32.43 -21.47
CA GLN A 576 4.96 -31.25 -20.90
C GLN A 576 4.05 -30.51 -21.91
N GLN A 577 3.59 -31.22 -22.95
CA GLN A 577 2.61 -30.66 -23.88
C GLN A 577 1.27 -30.45 -23.16
N GLU A 578 0.72 -29.23 -23.22
CA GLU A 578 -0.65 -28.96 -22.78
C GLU A 578 -1.64 -29.71 -23.67
N ILE A 579 -2.52 -30.49 -23.05
CA ILE A 579 -3.56 -31.27 -23.73
C ILE A 579 -4.91 -30.56 -23.69
N GLU A 580 -5.26 -30.05 -22.51
CA GLU A 580 -6.54 -29.40 -22.27
C GLU A 580 -6.44 -28.48 -21.06
N ARG A 581 -7.15 -27.35 -21.12
CA ARG A 581 -7.29 -26.36 -20.05
C ARG A 581 -8.77 -26.17 -19.74
N VAL A 582 -9.17 -26.33 -18.50
CA VAL A 582 -10.58 -26.27 -18.10
C VAL A 582 -10.74 -25.47 -16.81
N TRP A 583 -11.90 -24.84 -16.68
CA TRP A 583 -12.33 -24.19 -15.46
C TRP A 583 -13.43 -25.00 -14.79
N LEU A 584 -13.31 -25.21 -13.47
CA LEU A 584 -14.40 -25.69 -12.62
C LEU A 584 -14.96 -24.50 -11.87
N GLU A 585 -16.26 -24.32 -11.93
CA GLU A 585 -16.95 -23.24 -11.25
C GLU A 585 -17.32 -23.63 -9.81
N ASN A 586 -17.16 -22.74 -8.85
CA ASN A 586 -17.69 -22.82 -7.48
C ASN A 586 -17.42 -24.16 -6.76
N VAL A 587 -16.16 -24.57 -6.70
CA VAL A 587 -15.79 -25.82 -6.00
C VAL A 587 -15.83 -25.59 -4.48
N GLU A 588 -16.90 -26.00 -3.83
CA GLU A 588 -17.07 -25.87 -2.37
C GLU A 588 -16.26 -26.89 -1.59
N ASN A 589 -16.34 -28.18 -1.94
CA ASN A 589 -15.65 -29.26 -1.24
C ASN A 589 -14.78 -30.08 -2.19
N ASN A 590 -15.42 -30.84 -3.08
CA ASN A 590 -14.75 -31.75 -4.02
C ASN A 590 -15.44 -31.71 -5.38
N ALA A 591 -14.65 -31.81 -6.43
CA ALA A 591 -15.13 -32.02 -7.80
C ALA A 591 -14.30 -33.11 -8.47
N GLU A 592 -14.97 -33.98 -9.24
CA GLU A 592 -14.32 -35.00 -10.07
C GLU A 592 -14.35 -34.59 -11.53
N ILE A 593 -13.19 -34.66 -12.20
CA ILE A 593 -13.08 -34.39 -13.64
C ILE A 593 -12.48 -35.60 -14.34
N LYS A 594 -12.99 -35.95 -15.53
CA LYS A 594 -12.46 -37.04 -16.33
C LYS A 594 -11.08 -36.68 -16.87
N SER A 595 -10.19 -37.68 -16.88
CA SER A 595 -8.88 -37.52 -17.49
C SER A 595 -9.05 -37.40 -19.01
N PRO A 596 -8.53 -36.30 -19.63
CA PRO A 596 -8.45 -36.27 -21.09
C PRO A 596 -7.58 -37.41 -21.63
N GLU A 597 -7.87 -37.83 -22.87
CA GLU A 597 -7.06 -38.84 -23.55
C GLU A 597 -5.60 -38.33 -23.68
N LYS A 598 -4.64 -39.20 -23.38
CA LYS A 598 -3.20 -38.89 -23.39
C LYS A 598 -2.70 -37.99 -22.23
N ALA A 599 -3.55 -37.56 -21.30
CA ALA A 599 -3.09 -36.81 -20.14
C ALA A 599 -2.33 -37.72 -19.14
N LEU A 600 -1.14 -37.32 -18.80
CA LEU A 600 -0.26 -38.03 -17.84
C LEU A 600 -0.39 -37.48 -16.44
N TYR A 601 -0.50 -36.15 -16.31
CA TYR A 601 -0.65 -35.44 -15.06
C TYR A 601 -1.50 -34.18 -15.25
N ALA A 602 -1.95 -33.60 -14.15
CA ALA A 602 -2.70 -32.35 -14.12
C ALA A 602 -2.13 -31.39 -13.06
N VAL A 603 -2.24 -30.11 -13.33
CA VAL A 603 -1.81 -29.03 -12.46
C VAL A 603 -2.95 -28.01 -12.32
N ILE A 604 -3.22 -27.58 -11.11
CA ILE A 604 -4.09 -26.44 -10.83
C ILE A 604 -3.26 -25.16 -11.00
N ASP A 605 -3.77 -24.18 -11.77
CA ASP A 605 -3.17 -22.85 -11.95
C ASP A 605 -1.65 -22.85 -12.23
N PRO A 606 -1.19 -23.49 -13.33
CA PRO A 606 0.24 -23.59 -13.62
C PRO A 606 0.90 -22.22 -13.89
N ASP A 607 0.11 -21.21 -14.23
CA ASP A 607 0.57 -19.85 -14.55
C ASP A 607 0.61 -18.93 -13.32
N GLU A 608 0.27 -19.45 -12.14
CA GLU A 608 0.40 -18.78 -10.83
C GLU A 608 -0.44 -17.51 -10.65
N PHE A 609 -1.66 -17.50 -11.20
CA PHE A 609 -2.61 -16.39 -11.00
C PHE A 609 -3.43 -16.53 -9.71
N MET A 610 -3.84 -17.77 -9.36
CA MET A 610 -4.70 -18.02 -8.22
C MET A 610 -3.93 -17.82 -6.90
N PRO A 611 -4.45 -17.05 -5.94
CA PRO A 611 -3.80 -16.82 -4.65
C PRO A 611 -4.01 -17.98 -3.65
N ASP A 612 -3.71 -19.20 -4.12
CA ASP A 612 -3.73 -20.41 -3.30
C ASP A 612 -2.62 -20.37 -2.25
N VAL A 613 -2.96 -20.59 -0.99
CA VAL A 613 -2.00 -20.50 0.14
C VAL A 613 -1.10 -21.71 0.25
N LYS A 614 -1.38 -22.80 -0.50
CA LYS A 614 -0.62 -24.04 -0.42
C LYS A 614 -0.45 -24.71 -1.79
N ARG A 615 0.30 -24.10 -2.66
CA ARG A 615 0.46 -24.54 -4.05
C ARG A 615 1.20 -25.86 -4.24
N GLU A 616 1.91 -26.39 -3.22
CA GLU A 616 2.61 -27.67 -3.30
C GLU A 616 1.69 -28.89 -3.48
N ASN A 617 0.37 -28.75 -3.24
CA ASN A 617 -0.63 -29.80 -3.45
C ASN A 617 -1.42 -29.63 -4.78
N ASN A 618 -1.05 -28.62 -5.60
CA ASN A 618 -1.74 -28.26 -6.84
C ASN A 618 -1.30 -29.09 -8.06
N SER A 619 -0.41 -30.05 -7.90
CA SER A 619 0.08 -30.88 -9.00
C SER A 619 0.00 -32.38 -8.67
N THR A 620 -0.43 -33.17 -9.66
CA THR A 620 -0.37 -34.65 -9.53
C THR A 620 1.00 -35.20 -9.92
N LYS A 621 1.91 -34.37 -10.41
CA LYS A 621 3.31 -34.72 -10.65
C LYS A 621 4.10 -34.27 -9.42
N SER A 622 4.50 -35.23 -8.57
CA SER A 622 5.39 -34.96 -7.45
C SER A 622 6.83 -35.00 -7.91
N SER A 623 7.58 -33.95 -7.65
CA SER A 623 9.04 -33.93 -7.81
C SER A 623 9.69 -33.29 -6.57
N ILE A 624 10.86 -33.77 -6.20
CA ILE A 624 11.72 -33.11 -5.23
C ILE A 624 12.66 -32.22 -6.00
N ARG A 625 12.66 -30.94 -5.70
CA ARG A 625 13.53 -29.95 -6.33
C ARG A 625 14.48 -29.36 -5.29
N LEU A 626 15.73 -29.21 -5.69
CA LEU A 626 16.75 -28.60 -4.86
C LEU A 626 16.88 -27.13 -5.26
N HIS A 627 16.61 -26.24 -4.34
CA HIS A 627 16.73 -24.79 -4.53
C HIS A 627 17.88 -24.23 -3.73
N TRP A 628 18.69 -23.42 -4.36
CA TRP A 628 19.63 -22.56 -3.66
C TRP A 628 18.89 -21.36 -3.05
N VAL A 629 19.43 -20.78 -1.99
CA VAL A 629 18.86 -19.62 -1.30
C VAL A 629 18.60 -18.40 -2.19
N TRP A 630 19.29 -18.34 -3.33
CA TRP A 630 19.14 -17.27 -4.32
C TRP A 630 18.14 -17.56 -5.45
N ASP A 631 17.63 -18.79 -5.52
CA ASP A 631 16.59 -19.13 -6.50
C ASP A 631 15.22 -18.68 -6.00
N GLN A 632 14.36 -18.27 -6.91
CA GLN A 632 12.95 -18.05 -6.56
C GLN A 632 12.31 -19.41 -6.27
N PRO A 633 11.65 -19.58 -5.11
CA PRO A 633 10.93 -20.81 -4.79
C PRO A 633 9.86 -21.09 -5.85
N THR A 634 9.75 -22.35 -6.26
CA THR A 634 8.60 -22.84 -7.04
C THR A 634 7.57 -23.46 -6.11
N TYR A 635 6.30 -23.39 -6.49
CA TYR A 635 5.22 -23.77 -5.57
C TYR A 635 4.68 -25.18 -5.80
N TYR A 636 5.04 -25.83 -6.92
CA TYR A 636 4.49 -27.11 -7.35
C TYR A 636 5.35 -28.32 -6.96
N ASP A 637 6.55 -28.07 -6.50
CA ASP A 637 7.52 -29.10 -6.14
C ASP A 637 7.72 -29.13 -4.63
N HIS A 638 8.09 -30.30 -4.10
CA HIS A 638 8.57 -30.40 -2.75
C HIS A 638 10.00 -29.85 -2.67
N ASP A 639 10.10 -28.54 -2.52
CA ASP A 639 11.38 -27.86 -2.51
C ASP A 639 12.19 -28.14 -1.26
N LEU A 640 13.44 -28.56 -1.48
CA LEU A 640 14.48 -28.58 -0.46
C LEU A 640 15.40 -27.38 -0.71
N ASN A 641 15.36 -26.43 0.19
CA ASN A 641 16.18 -25.23 0.10
C ASN A 641 17.58 -25.50 0.64
N LEU A 642 18.59 -25.08 -0.11
CA LEU A 642 20.01 -25.23 0.22
C LEU A 642 20.59 -23.85 0.51
N THR A 643 21.15 -23.65 1.68
CA THR A 643 21.86 -22.42 2.03
C THR A 643 23.27 -22.76 2.48
N PRO A 644 24.32 -22.25 1.82
CA PRO A 644 25.68 -22.34 2.33
C PRO A 644 25.74 -21.69 3.71
N TRP A 645 26.36 -22.37 4.64
CA TRP A 645 26.43 -21.95 6.02
C TRP A 645 27.81 -22.18 6.59
N ALA A 646 28.28 -21.32 7.45
CA ALA A 646 29.53 -21.54 8.17
C ALA A 646 29.39 -21.00 9.59
N LYS A 647 29.91 -21.73 10.55
CA LYS A 647 29.99 -21.31 11.95
C LYS A 647 31.46 -21.29 12.38
N TYR A 648 31.75 -20.43 13.32
CA TYR A 648 33.05 -20.41 13.97
C TYR A 648 32.87 -20.48 15.50
N ASN A 649 33.61 -21.33 16.12
CA ASN A 649 33.73 -21.34 17.57
C ASN A 649 35.12 -21.87 17.96
N TYR A 650 35.54 -21.60 19.18
CA TYR A 650 36.88 -21.95 19.66
C TYR A 650 37.17 -23.46 19.57
N TYR A 651 36.19 -24.31 19.81
CA TYR A 651 36.36 -25.77 19.85
C TYR A 651 36.46 -26.39 18.45
N ASN A 652 35.55 -26.03 17.56
CA ASN A 652 35.45 -26.61 16.22
C ASN A 652 36.23 -25.78 15.17
N GLY A 653 36.72 -24.60 15.52
CA GLY A 653 37.24 -23.64 14.52
C GLY A 653 36.19 -23.25 13.51
N LEU A 654 36.59 -23.02 12.27
CA LEU A 654 35.67 -22.79 11.15
C LEU A 654 34.99 -24.12 10.79
N THR A 655 33.68 -24.07 10.68
CA THR A 655 32.82 -25.22 10.44
C THR A 655 31.91 -24.94 9.26
N PRO A 656 32.40 -25.10 8.00
CA PRO A 656 31.59 -24.94 6.80
C PRO A 656 30.55 -26.04 6.69
N GLY A 657 29.41 -25.73 6.08
CA GLY A 657 28.33 -26.68 5.87
C GLY A 657 27.24 -26.16 4.97
N ILE A 658 26.15 -26.90 4.90
CA ILE A 658 24.97 -26.56 4.13
C ILE A 658 23.75 -26.73 5.05
N MET A 659 22.92 -25.72 5.12
CA MET A 659 21.59 -25.86 5.72
C MET A 659 20.62 -26.34 4.64
N ILE A 660 19.98 -27.47 4.87
CA ILE A 660 18.96 -28.08 4.01
C ILE A 660 17.65 -27.96 4.77
N TYR A 661 16.67 -27.28 4.21
CA TYR A 661 15.39 -27.12 4.88
C TYR A 661 14.21 -27.22 3.90
N LYS A 662 13.11 -27.77 4.41
CA LYS A 662 11.82 -27.81 3.75
C LYS A 662 10.89 -26.79 4.42
N GLY A 663 10.26 -25.95 3.63
CA GLY A 663 9.29 -24.96 4.06
C GLY A 663 9.24 -23.81 3.05
N GLY A 664 8.05 -23.50 2.58
CA GLY A 664 7.79 -22.31 1.76
C GLY A 664 7.73 -21.04 2.63
N PRO A 665 7.42 -19.91 2.02
CA PRO A 665 7.12 -18.67 2.73
C PRO A 665 6.05 -18.93 3.82
N GLY A 666 6.38 -18.60 5.08
CA GLY A 666 5.49 -18.85 6.22
C GLY A 666 5.97 -19.94 7.18
N PHE A 667 7.00 -20.69 6.84
CA PHE A 667 7.71 -21.66 7.71
C PHE A 667 6.82 -22.56 8.60
N THR A 668 5.60 -22.85 8.17
CA THR A 668 4.75 -23.80 8.87
C THR A 668 5.32 -25.20 8.68
N GLY A 669 5.73 -25.84 9.78
CA GLY A 669 6.27 -27.19 9.74
C GLY A 669 7.73 -27.28 9.29
N LEU A 670 8.56 -26.29 9.61
CA LEU A 670 9.99 -26.27 9.26
C LEU A 670 10.70 -27.56 9.68
N THR A 671 11.36 -28.22 8.71
CA THR A 671 12.32 -29.29 8.92
C THR A 671 13.66 -28.82 8.39
N ALA A 672 14.68 -28.83 9.22
CA ALA A 672 16.01 -28.40 8.77
C ALA A 672 17.08 -29.40 9.23
N LEU A 673 18.03 -29.61 8.33
CA LEU A 673 19.24 -30.40 8.54
C LEU A 673 20.44 -29.52 8.21
N GLU A 674 21.38 -29.40 9.15
CA GLU A 674 22.58 -28.58 9.01
C GLU A 674 23.83 -29.49 9.09
N PRO A 675 24.19 -30.29 8.06
CA PRO A 675 25.45 -30.98 8.01
C PRO A 675 26.61 -30.01 7.86
N MET A 676 27.58 -30.06 8.72
CA MET A 676 28.78 -29.24 8.75
C MET A 676 30.03 -30.04 8.99
N TRP A 677 31.16 -29.58 8.44
CA TRP A 677 32.46 -30.23 8.65
C TRP A 677 33.29 -29.41 9.65
N ASP A 678 33.63 -30.05 10.75
CA ASP A 678 34.51 -29.49 11.78
C ASP A 678 35.96 -29.60 11.31
N LEU A 679 36.56 -28.47 10.96
CA LEU A 679 37.92 -28.43 10.40
C LEU A 679 39.02 -28.71 11.44
N ASN A 680 38.77 -28.44 12.71
CA ASN A 680 39.75 -28.71 13.75
C ASN A 680 39.81 -30.18 14.17
N ASN A 681 38.67 -30.87 14.14
CA ASN A 681 38.56 -32.22 14.66
C ASN A 681 38.27 -33.26 13.53
N GLU A 682 38.20 -32.81 12.28
CA GLU A 682 37.94 -33.63 11.07
C GLU A 682 36.71 -34.54 11.21
N LYS A 683 35.60 -33.96 11.69
CA LYS A 683 34.38 -34.73 12.02
C LYS A 683 33.14 -34.07 11.43
N LEU A 684 32.16 -34.90 11.05
CA LEU A 684 30.83 -34.44 10.71
C LEU A 684 30.10 -34.00 11.99
N VAL A 685 29.67 -32.78 12.01
CA VAL A 685 28.88 -32.16 13.09
C VAL A 685 27.63 -31.52 12.49
N GLY A 686 26.74 -31.02 13.32
CA GLY A 686 25.58 -30.30 12.79
C GLY A 686 24.34 -30.37 13.67
N LYS A 687 23.23 -30.02 13.06
CA LYS A 687 21.95 -29.94 13.74
C LYS A 687 20.83 -30.48 12.85
N ILE A 688 19.86 -31.14 13.48
CA ILE A 688 18.59 -31.48 12.86
C ILE A 688 17.47 -30.98 13.76
N TYR A 689 16.45 -30.37 13.19
CA TYR A 689 15.27 -30.01 13.95
C TYR A 689 14.02 -30.02 13.06
N LYS A 690 12.87 -30.23 13.73
CA LYS A 690 11.55 -30.16 13.12
C LYS A 690 10.61 -29.39 14.03
N VAL A 691 9.80 -28.52 13.40
CA VAL A 691 8.73 -27.78 14.05
C VAL A 691 7.39 -28.28 13.50
N PHE A 692 6.49 -28.66 14.38
CA PHE A 692 5.10 -28.99 14.07
C PHE A 692 4.23 -27.82 14.57
N ASN A 693 3.40 -27.28 13.73
CA ASN A 693 2.45 -26.25 14.12
C ASN A 693 1.06 -26.88 14.23
N TYR A 694 0.33 -26.49 15.25
CA TYR A 694 -1.04 -26.92 15.53
C TYR A 694 -1.96 -25.70 15.50
N ASP A 695 -3.08 -25.85 14.80
CA ASP A 695 -4.10 -24.82 14.67
C ASP A 695 -5.01 -24.71 15.90
N GLU A 696 -5.89 -23.68 15.90
CA GLU A 696 -6.71 -23.25 17.04
C GLU A 696 -7.68 -24.27 17.66
N ASN A 697 -7.86 -25.44 17.06
CA ASN A 697 -8.77 -26.47 17.59
C ASN A 697 -8.20 -27.26 18.78
N ASN A 698 -7.04 -26.91 19.29
CA ASN A 698 -6.43 -27.52 20.45
C ASN A 698 -6.70 -26.68 21.72
N LEU A 699 -6.60 -27.38 22.89
CA LEU A 699 -6.85 -26.84 24.25
C LEU A 699 -6.09 -25.50 24.53
N PHE A 700 -5.11 -25.14 23.70
CA PHE A 700 -4.16 -24.06 23.94
C PHE A 700 -4.05 -23.06 22.76
N GLY A 701 -5.05 -22.98 21.88
CA GLY A 701 -5.00 -22.07 20.73
C GLY A 701 -3.90 -22.43 19.74
N LYS A 702 -3.25 -21.43 19.14
CA LYS A 702 -2.11 -21.64 18.24
C LYS A 702 -0.92 -22.16 19.02
N SER A 703 -0.43 -23.36 18.69
CA SER A 703 0.70 -23.97 19.37
C SER A 703 1.72 -24.62 18.43
N SER A 704 2.92 -24.80 18.89
CA SER A 704 3.99 -25.47 18.14
C SER A 704 4.80 -26.44 19.02
N LEU A 705 5.17 -27.57 18.43
CA LEU A 705 6.11 -28.52 19.00
C LEU A 705 7.40 -28.50 18.18
N SER A 706 8.52 -28.17 18.81
CA SER A 706 9.84 -28.19 18.18
C SER A 706 10.66 -29.31 18.79
N ILE A 707 11.20 -30.18 17.95
CA ILE A 707 12.10 -31.28 18.33
C ILE A 707 13.40 -31.09 17.59
N GLY A 708 14.53 -31.15 18.32
CA GLY A 708 15.85 -30.99 17.73
C GLY A 708 16.92 -31.81 18.38
N ALA A 709 17.94 -32.15 17.60
CA ALA A 709 19.19 -32.73 18.07
C ALA A 709 20.38 -32.01 17.44
N MET A 710 21.44 -31.85 18.18
CA MET A 710 22.66 -31.16 17.76
C MET A 710 23.90 -31.88 18.25
N ARG A 711 24.93 -31.91 17.40
CA ARG A 711 26.30 -32.23 17.75
C ARG A 711 27.19 -31.10 17.29
N LEU A 712 27.56 -30.21 18.19
CA LEU A 712 28.36 -29.02 17.89
C LEU A 712 28.99 -28.52 19.19
N HIS A 713 30.05 -27.74 19.09
CA HIS A 713 30.74 -27.17 20.26
C HIS A 713 31.22 -28.18 21.29
N GLY A 714 31.63 -29.39 20.86
CA GLY A 714 32.03 -30.44 21.77
C GLY A 714 30.90 -31.08 22.56
N THR A 715 29.66 -30.75 22.28
CA THR A 715 28.48 -31.23 22.97
C THR A 715 27.55 -32.02 22.04
N LYS A 716 26.80 -32.94 22.62
CA LYS A 716 25.60 -33.53 22.00
C LYS A 716 24.41 -33.06 22.81
N SER A 717 23.41 -32.53 22.12
CA SER A 717 22.20 -32.05 22.78
C SER A 717 20.94 -32.50 22.04
N GLY A 718 19.88 -32.73 22.82
CA GLY A 718 18.54 -32.93 22.34
C GLY A 718 17.61 -31.92 23.03
N ASN A 719 16.66 -31.38 22.27
CA ASN A 719 15.65 -30.49 22.82
C ASN A 719 14.26 -30.81 22.31
N VAL A 720 13.29 -30.67 23.19
CA VAL A 720 11.86 -30.69 22.87
C VAL A 720 11.28 -29.42 23.46
N LYS A 721 10.63 -28.61 22.64
CA LYS A 721 9.97 -27.38 23.09
C LYS A 721 8.54 -27.39 22.57
N TYR A 722 7.60 -27.24 23.50
CA TYR A 722 6.21 -26.95 23.17
C TYR A 722 5.92 -25.49 23.57
N SER A 723 5.30 -24.72 22.69
CA SER A 723 4.90 -23.36 22.96
C SER A 723 3.55 -23.10 22.36
N GLY A 724 2.75 -22.27 23.01
CA GLY A 724 1.43 -21.88 22.54
C GLY A 724 1.05 -20.48 22.98
N SER A 725 0.06 -19.92 22.30
CA SER A 725 -0.52 -18.63 22.64
C SER A 725 -2.04 -18.71 22.51
N THR A 726 -2.72 -18.12 23.47
CA THR A 726 -4.16 -17.85 23.39
C THR A 726 -4.36 -16.34 23.39
N ASN A 727 -5.13 -15.85 22.42
CA ASN A 727 -5.47 -14.43 22.32
C ASN A 727 -6.98 -14.29 22.45
N THR A 728 -7.44 -13.57 23.47
CA THR A 728 -8.79 -13.05 23.54
C THR A 728 -8.76 -11.54 23.18
N LYS A 729 -9.92 -10.91 23.05
CA LYS A 729 -9.99 -9.45 22.77
C LYS A 729 -9.28 -8.60 23.85
N GLU A 730 -9.08 -9.12 25.03
CA GLU A 730 -8.55 -8.39 26.19
C GLU A 730 -7.24 -8.94 26.75
N VAL A 731 -6.95 -10.22 26.53
CA VAL A 731 -5.79 -10.89 27.15
C VAL A 731 -5.06 -11.76 26.15
N SER A 732 -3.76 -11.56 26.04
CA SER A 732 -2.84 -12.47 25.34
C SER A 732 -2.04 -13.28 26.36
N THR A 733 -2.14 -14.60 26.30
CA THR A 733 -1.37 -15.52 27.14
C THR A 733 -0.44 -16.35 26.30
N ASN A 734 0.87 -16.24 26.57
CA ASN A 734 1.89 -17.06 25.95
C ASN A 734 2.47 -18.02 26.98
N PHE A 735 2.62 -19.30 26.63
CA PHE A 735 3.26 -20.29 27.47
C PHE A 735 4.29 -21.08 26.67
N SER A 736 5.33 -21.56 27.32
CA SER A 736 6.27 -22.50 26.71
C SER A 736 6.76 -23.52 27.74
N PHE A 737 6.91 -24.74 27.27
CA PHE A 737 7.54 -25.83 28.00
C PHE A 737 8.74 -26.34 27.20
N GLN A 738 9.91 -26.46 27.83
CA GLN A 738 11.13 -26.91 27.15
C GLN A 738 11.87 -27.94 27.97
N LEU A 739 12.20 -29.04 27.32
CA LEU A 739 13.08 -30.09 27.85
C LEU A 739 14.40 -30.07 27.06
N ASN A 740 15.51 -29.91 27.73
CA ASN A 740 16.83 -30.00 27.13
C ASN A 740 17.65 -31.12 27.79
N HIS A 741 18.33 -31.87 26.96
CA HIS A 741 19.36 -32.83 27.39
C HIS A 741 20.67 -32.44 26.72
N ASN A 742 21.73 -32.27 27.53
CA ASN A 742 23.06 -31.95 27.04
C ASN A 742 24.04 -32.97 27.61
N SER A 743 24.91 -33.53 26.76
CA SER A 743 26.04 -34.36 27.17
C SER A 743 27.33 -33.78 26.62
N LEU A 744 28.38 -33.76 27.42
CA LEU A 744 29.72 -33.38 27.02
C LEU A 744 30.41 -34.51 26.23
N ASN A 745 31.30 -34.11 25.30
CA ASN A 745 32.21 -35.05 24.67
C ASN A 745 33.50 -35.08 25.54
N GLU A 746 33.83 -36.22 26.10
CA GLU A 746 34.79 -36.43 27.19
C GLU A 746 36.24 -35.93 26.95
N THR A 747 36.58 -35.44 25.76
CA THR A 747 37.96 -35.09 25.40
C THR A 747 38.20 -33.58 25.20
N ALA A 748 37.21 -32.71 25.39
CA ALA A 748 37.28 -31.38 24.80
C ALA A 748 37.23 -30.19 25.77
N PHE A 749 36.88 -30.36 27.02
CA PHE A 749 36.72 -29.25 27.96
C PHE A 749 37.26 -29.56 29.34
N ASP A 750 37.79 -28.54 29.99
CA ASP A 750 37.96 -28.53 31.43
C ASP A 750 36.58 -28.69 32.06
N THR A 751 36.33 -29.85 32.67
CA THR A 751 35.03 -30.27 33.22
C THR A 751 34.55 -29.39 34.38
N SER A 752 35.37 -28.45 34.86
CA SER A 752 35.02 -27.51 35.92
C SER A 752 33.93 -26.47 35.53
N TYR A 753 33.63 -26.30 34.25
CA TYR A 753 32.68 -25.29 33.76
C TYR A 753 31.37 -25.80 33.19
N TYR A 754 31.18 -27.14 33.01
CA TYR A 754 29.98 -27.66 32.38
C TYR A 754 29.40 -28.84 33.15
N GLU A 755 28.16 -28.74 33.58
CA GLU A 755 27.37 -29.85 34.10
C GLU A 755 26.71 -30.63 32.95
N SER A 756 26.98 -31.91 32.85
CA SER A 756 26.18 -32.85 32.04
C SER A 756 24.89 -33.20 32.79
N GLY A 757 23.75 -33.02 32.16
CA GLY A 757 22.48 -33.36 32.80
C GLY A 757 21.26 -32.94 32.00
N SER A 758 20.11 -33.42 32.42
CA SER A 758 18.80 -32.99 31.88
C SER A 758 18.27 -31.82 32.68
N ARG A 759 17.97 -30.71 32.02
CA ARG A 759 17.31 -29.55 32.66
C ARG A 759 15.89 -29.44 32.20
N PHE A 760 14.97 -29.34 33.14
CA PHE A 760 13.59 -28.92 32.88
C PHE A 760 13.50 -27.42 33.11
N ILE A 761 13.14 -26.67 32.05
CA ILE A 761 12.86 -25.26 32.17
C ILE A 761 11.39 -25.08 31.88
N ILE A 762 10.59 -24.79 32.89
CA ILE A 762 9.26 -24.22 32.74
C ILE A 762 9.51 -22.73 32.58
N ALA A 763 9.59 -22.26 31.34
CA ALA A 763 9.64 -20.81 31.09
C ALA A 763 8.25 -20.21 31.34
N GLY A 764 8.20 -19.19 32.18
CA GLY A 764 7.00 -18.70 32.79
C GLY A 764 5.88 -18.30 31.83
N ILE A 765 4.67 -18.36 32.35
CA ILE A 765 3.46 -17.82 31.69
C ILE A 765 3.59 -16.30 31.70
N LYS A 766 3.60 -15.69 30.51
CA LYS A 766 3.54 -14.24 30.34
C LYS A 766 2.13 -13.87 29.91
N CYS A 767 1.34 -13.26 30.80
CA CYS A 767 0.08 -12.62 30.46
C CYS A 767 0.31 -11.13 30.21
N SER A 768 -0.21 -10.63 29.13
CA SER A 768 -0.28 -9.20 28.85
C SER A 768 -1.72 -8.81 28.52
N LEU A 769 -2.22 -7.77 29.17
CA LEU A 769 -3.44 -7.08 28.77
C LEU A 769 -3.12 -6.30 27.48
N ILE A 770 -4.00 -6.43 26.49
CA ILE A 770 -3.91 -5.71 25.23
C ILE A 770 -4.62 -4.36 25.36
#